data_b27966ac746e4c6e2a4fd65ba9bd849f
#
_entry.id   b27966ac746e4c6e2a4fd65ba9bd849f
#
_cell.length_a   1.000
_cell.length_b   1.000
_cell.length_c   1.000
_cell.angle_alpha   90.00
_cell.angle_beta   90.00
_cell.angle_gamma   90.00
#
_symmetry.space_group_name_H-M   'P 1'
#
loop_
_entity.id
_entity.type
_entity.pdbx_description
1 polymer ?
#
loop_
_entity_poly.entity_id
_entity_poly.type
_entity_poly.pdbx_seq_one_letter_code
_entity_poly.pdbx_strand_id
1 'polypeptide(L)'
;MHITKLNLVNYRNFKNVKLHFHKGINTVIGENASGKTNLFRAMRLLLDNSMPRSSTKLSEDDFCRSLGPWKGHWIIISCEFSDISSDEASQSLFLHGNGNIDGESEVVTKATYNLIFRPKAHIRQALSILPPGDATALEECLSDVSIEDYETVLTGKSTANFADPEEYKSIVGDFDAIVFPSELNNPAVGVRLPYILNMPNEVSFTFIKALRDVVSDFHNNRTNPLLTLLKNKSGEISPEDFQPIAELIGTLNENIEGLPDVCDIRDDITSTVGDTVGDTYSPNSISIRSSLTDDSDQLFQSLKLFVAESNDVHEGAIHEMSLGGANLLYLTLKLLEFKYQKANQSIANFLLIEEPEAHIHTHIQKSLFDNINYDNTQIIYSTHSSHISEVSNIKNMNIIGVVEGNCEVFQPATGLSDPQCGFVQRYLDAIRSNLLFARSVILVEGDAEEILIPVLFKKVTGLSLDEMGISLVNIRSTGFENIAMLFSDERIKKRCSIITDLDDTFFDTTIRNTDSVPLKKKKKKAQGSKESGQSRKTALDTFCTGNQWLKPFYADHTFEVDFIKSSNSSYLKKIVNDVYVDPATRVTAKGELSNADIAISGVRALTMANHQGKGWFAITLGNAINFKVVIPKYIFEAIKFAHGEFKPELVLKVLSHRYQRIVEHVAEGTMNMRAAEAAGNLVLKTKWETYLAPYETGIEIFSPKWEAFDLLIDDIDDIKAEFIADFPTENNHFLERI
;
A
#
# COMPACT_ATOMS: atom_id res chain seq x y z
N MET A 1 22.23 -14.88 -13.40
CA MET A 1 21.04 -15.57 -12.85
C MET A 1 20.18 -14.57 -12.07
N HIS A 2 18.86 -14.66 -12.18
CA HIS A 2 17.90 -13.84 -11.40
C HIS A 2 16.61 -14.64 -11.14
N ILE A 3 15.88 -14.24 -10.11
CA ILE A 3 14.55 -14.79 -9.81
C ILE A 3 13.58 -14.24 -10.86
N THR A 4 12.83 -15.11 -11.51
CA THR A 4 11.78 -14.71 -12.48
C THR A 4 10.38 -14.85 -11.92
N LYS A 5 10.17 -15.86 -11.06
CA LYS A 5 8.86 -16.08 -10.42
C LYS A 5 9.03 -16.48 -8.97
N LEU A 6 8.08 -16.08 -8.16
CA LEU A 6 7.88 -16.56 -6.81
C LEU A 6 6.41 -16.94 -6.64
N ASN A 7 6.14 -18.18 -6.30
CA ASN A 7 4.81 -18.67 -6.00
C ASN A 7 4.71 -18.93 -4.49
N LEU A 8 3.64 -18.45 -3.87
CA LEU A 8 3.30 -18.69 -2.46
C LEU A 8 1.92 -19.33 -2.39
N VAL A 9 1.86 -20.53 -1.83
CA VAL A 9 0.62 -21.28 -1.67
C VAL A 9 0.39 -21.59 -0.20
N ASN A 10 -0.77 -21.24 0.30
CA ASN A 10 -1.21 -21.44 1.70
C ASN A 10 -0.25 -20.85 2.75
N TYR A 11 0.47 -19.79 2.42
CA TYR A 11 1.44 -19.18 3.33
C TYR A 11 0.92 -17.87 3.92
N ARG A 12 0.67 -17.84 5.22
CA ARG A 12 0.23 -16.67 6.03
C ARG A 12 -1.03 -15.99 5.45
N ASN A 13 -0.87 -14.85 4.78
CA ASN A 13 -1.97 -14.13 4.15
C ASN A 13 -2.14 -14.47 2.65
N PHE A 14 -1.31 -15.34 2.12
CA PHE A 14 -1.32 -15.74 0.72
C PHE A 14 -1.93 -17.13 0.56
N LYS A 15 -3.14 -17.19 -0.02
CA LYS A 15 -3.77 -18.48 -0.35
C LYS A 15 -3.13 -19.10 -1.58
N ASN A 16 -3.02 -18.34 -2.65
CA ASN A 16 -2.30 -18.72 -3.87
C ASN A 16 -1.94 -17.46 -4.65
N VAL A 17 -0.66 -17.08 -4.65
CA VAL A 17 -0.20 -15.87 -5.34
C VAL A 17 1.09 -16.15 -6.11
N LYS A 18 1.23 -15.41 -7.22
CA LYS A 18 2.36 -15.47 -8.12
C LYS A 18 2.91 -14.07 -8.35
N LEU A 19 4.20 -13.88 -8.09
CA LEU A 19 4.94 -12.67 -8.39
C LEU A 19 5.86 -12.93 -9.59
N HIS A 20 5.99 -11.91 -10.43
CA HIS A 20 6.96 -11.90 -11.51
C HIS A 20 8.04 -10.87 -11.22
N PHE A 21 9.28 -11.28 -11.44
CA PHE A 21 10.45 -10.42 -11.27
C PHE A 21 11.27 -10.39 -12.56
N HIS A 22 12.00 -9.30 -12.73
CA HIS A 22 12.88 -9.06 -13.85
C HIS A 22 14.30 -8.83 -13.37
N LYS A 23 15.24 -8.86 -14.28
CA LYS A 23 16.63 -8.51 -14.00
C LYS A 23 16.75 -7.06 -13.53
N GLY A 24 17.63 -6.80 -12.56
CA GLY A 24 17.85 -5.48 -11.98
C GLY A 24 16.86 -5.16 -10.85
N ILE A 25 16.28 -3.97 -10.87
CA ILE A 25 15.45 -3.45 -9.78
C ILE A 25 13.99 -3.84 -9.95
N ASN A 26 13.40 -4.39 -8.89
CA ASN A 26 11.99 -4.78 -8.80
C ASN A 26 11.34 -4.14 -7.58
N THR A 27 10.09 -3.74 -7.73
CA THR A 27 9.33 -3.05 -6.69
C THR A 27 8.12 -3.87 -6.26
N VAL A 28 7.93 -3.99 -4.96
CA VAL A 28 6.73 -4.58 -4.35
C VAL A 28 5.95 -3.47 -3.63
N ILE A 29 4.77 -3.17 -4.14
CA ILE A 29 3.89 -2.13 -3.61
C ILE A 29 2.71 -2.77 -2.91
N GLY A 30 2.20 -2.15 -1.84
CA GLY A 30 0.98 -2.60 -1.17
C GLY A 30 0.66 -1.76 0.05
N GLU A 31 -0.59 -1.76 0.47
CA GLU A 31 -1.03 -1.10 1.71
C GLU A 31 -0.32 -1.67 2.95
N ASN A 32 -0.45 -0.98 4.08
CA ASN A 32 -0.03 -1.53 5.38
C ASN A 32 -0.77 -2.85 5.63
N ALA A 33 -0.07 -3.81 6.21
CA ALA A 33 -0.56 -5.16 6.47
C ALA A 33 -0.96 -5.98 5.21
N SER A 34 -0.64 -5.54 3.99
CA SER A 34 -0.90 -6.32 2.76
C SER A 34 -0.07 -7.60 2.64
N GLY A 35 0.97 -7.77 3.46
CA GLY A 35 1.79 -8.98 3.47
C GLY A 35 3.18 -8.83 2.87
N LYS A 36 3.67 -7.62 2.58
CA LYS A 36 5.03 -7.39 2.05
C LYS A 36 6.12 -8.03 2.93
N THR A 37 6.04 -7.85 4.24
CA THR A 37 6.97 -8.50 5.20
C THR A 37 6.87 -10.02 5.15
N ASN A 38 5.67 -10.58 4.98
CA ASN A 38 5.48 -12.03 4.84
C ASN A 38 6.09 -12.55 3.54
N LEU A 39 5.96 -11.80 2.45
CA LEU A 39 6.62 -12.09 1.17
C LEU A 39 8.14 -12.14 1.34
N PHE A 40 8.74 -11.14 1.96
CA PHE A 40 10.19 -11.09 2.18
C PHE A 40 10.64 -12.21 3.12
N ARG A 41 9.85 -12.55 4.14
CA ARG A 41 10.14 -13.71 4.99
C ARG A 41 10.11 -15.02 4.18
N ALA A 42 9.19 -15.18 3.24
CA ALA A 42 9.16 -16.36 2.37
C ALA A 42 10.42 -16.47 1.51
N MET A 43 10.88 -15.36 0.92
CA MET A 43 12.13 -15.34 0.16
C MET A 43 13.34 -15.65 1.04
N ARG A 44 13.38 -15.11 2.25
CA ARG A 44 14.44 -15.39 3.23
C ARG A 44 14.47 -16.85 3.66
N LEU A 45 13.32 -17.49 3.86
CA LEU A 45 13.24 -18.92 4.19
C LEU A 45 13.88 -19.80 3.11
N LEU A 46 13.87 -19.35 1.85
CA LEU A 46 14.50 -20.06 0.72
C LEU A 46 15.97 -19.72 0.55
N LEU A 47 16.39 -18.46 0.74
CA LEU A 47 17.66 -17.94 0.22
C LEU A 47 18.60 -17.36 1.27
N ASP A 48 18.14 -17.14 2.52
CA ASP A 48 18.91 -16.45 3.56
C ASP A 48 19.50 -17.43 4.59
N ASN A 49 20.77 -17.78 4.42
CA ASN A 49 21.50 -18.60 5.38
C ASN A 49 21.73 -17.94 6.73
N SER A 50 21.60 -16.63 6.82
CA SER A 50 21.82 -15.89 8.07
C SER A 50 20.64 -15.98 9.04
N MET A 51 19.50 -16.52 8.60
CA MET A 51 18.33 -16.67 9.46
C MET A 51 18.58 -17.64 10.63
N PRO A 52 18.22 -17.24 11.87
CA PRO A 52 18.30 -18.15 13.01
C PRO A 52 17.44 -19.40 12.79
N ARG A 53 17.93 -20.58 13.19
CA ARG A 53 17.20 -21.85 13.04
C ARG A 53 15.81 -21.86 13.69
N SER A 54 15.61 -21.12 14.77
CA SER A 54 14.29 -20.94 15.39
C SER A 54 13.30 -20.21 14.49
N SER A 55 13.78 -19.28 13.64
CA SER A 55 12.97 -18.50 12.73
C SER A 55 12.67 -19.19 11.39
N THR A 56 13.41 -20.28 11.07
CA THR A 56 13.19 -21.09 9.87
C THR A 56 12.15 -22.19 10.04
N LYS A 57 11.79 -22.53 11.31
CA LYS A 57 10.76 -23.52 11.59
C LYS A 57 9.37 -22.94 11.33
N LEU A 58 8.60 -23.60 10.48
CA LEU A 58 7.20 -23.26 10.21
C LEU A 58 6.28 -23.85 11.29
N SER A 59 5.18 -23.16 11.56
CA SER A 59 4.17 -23.49 12.56
C SER A 59 2.76 -23.44 11.95
N GLU A 60 1.75 -23.75 12.75
CA GLU A 60 0.33 -23.62 12.36
C GLU A 60 -0.02 -22.19 11.94
N ASP A 61 0.55 -21.18 12.62
CA ASP A 61 0.33 -19.75 12.32
C ASP A 61 0.90 -19.32 10.95
N ASP A 62 1.73 -20.14 10.33
CA ASP A 62 2.25 -19.87 8.99
C ASP A 62 1.31 -20.34 7.88
N PHE A 63 0.24 -21.11 8.20
CA PHE A 63 -0.81 -21.41 7.23
C PHE A 63 -1.73 -20.21 6.96
N CYS A 64 -2.27 -20.16 5.76
CA CYS A 64 -3.18 -19.10 5.36
C CYS A 64 -4.52 -19.20 6.10
N ARG A 65 -4.91 -18.12 6.78
CA ARG A 65 -6.17 -18.10 7.56
C ARG A 65 -7.42 -18.29 6.72
N SER A 66 -7.40 -17.83 5.47
CA SER A 66 -8.54 -18.01 4.54
C SER A 66 -8.68 -19.45 4.02
N LEU A 67 -7.73 -20.32 4.34
CA LEU A 67 -7.78 -21.74 3.98
C LEU A 67 -8.83 -22.51 4.79
N GLY A 68 -9.14 -22.04 6.01
CA GLY A 68 -9.91 -22.79 6.99
C GLY A 68 -9.03 -23.78 7.77
N PRO A 69 -9.49 -25.05 7.95
CA PRO A 69 -8.68 -26.06 8.59
C PRO A 69 -7.38 -26.33 7.83
N TRP A 70 -6.24 -26.13 8.48
CA TRP A 70 -4.92 -26.26 7.83
C TRP A 70 -4.43 -27.71 7.71
N LYS A 71 -4.97 -28.62 8.53
CA LYS A 71 -4.54 -30.03 8.60
C LYS A 71 -4.68 -30.71 7.24
N GLY A 72 -3.64 -31.40 6.81
CA GLY A 72 -3.57 -32.05 5.51
C GLY A 72 -3.05 -31.17 4.36
N HIS A 73 -3.25 -29.88 4.44
CA HIS A 73 -2.78 -28.93 3.42
C HIS A 73 -1.25 -28.71 3.46
N TRP A 74 -0.71 -28.25 2.33
CA TRP A 74 0.72 -27.95 2.20
C TRP A 74 0.93 -26.45 2.10
N ILE A 75 2.06 -25.97 2.70
CA ILE A 75 2.63 -24.68 2.37
C ILE A 75 3.70 -24.90 1.30
N ILE A 76 3.63 -24.12 0.21
CA ILE A 76 4.60 -24.18 -0.87
C ILE A 76 5.15 -22.78 -1.12
N ILE A 77 6.47 -22.65 -1.04
CA ILE A 77 7.23 -21.45 -1.42
C ILE A 77 8.15 -21.88 -2.55
N SER A 78 7.89 -21.40 -3.78
CA SER A 78 8.60 -21.84 -4.98
C SER A 78 9.23 -20.66 -5.71
N CYS A 79 10.54 -20.74 -5.96
CA CYS A 79 11.28 -19.79 -6.77
C CYS A 79 11.69 -20.42 -8.11
N GLU A 80 11.50 -19.67 -9.21
CA GLU A 80 12.05 -19.98 -10.54
C GLU A 80 13.16 -18.98 -10.87
N PHE A 81 14.28 -19.49 -11.37
CA PHE A 81 15.44 -18.71 -11.78
C PHE A 81 15.68 -18.86 -13.27
N SER A 82 16.15 -17.79 -13.91
CA SER A 82 16.57 -17.80 -15.32
C SER A 82 17.91 -17.07 -15.49
N ASP A 83 18.42 -17.08 -16.72
CA ASP A 83 19.73 -16.53 -17.08
C ASP A 83 20.88 -17.15 -16.25
N ILE A 84 20.87 -18.48 -16.12
CA ILE A 84 21.95 -19.20 -15.46
C ILE A 84 23.20 -19.09 -16.32
N SER A 85 24.34 -18.78 -15.66
CA SER A 85 25.63 -18.65 -16.34
C SER A 85 26.03 -19.97 -17.04
N SER A 86 26.68 -19.85 -18.20
CA SER A 86 27.29 -20.99 -18.88
C SER A 86 28.64 -21.44 -18.28
N ASP A 87 29.06 -20.81 -17.19
CA ASP A 87 30.23 -21.19 -16.40
C ASP A 87 30.12 -22.62 -15.87
N GLU A 88 31.22 -23.39 -15.93
CA GLU A 88 31.24 -24.81 -15.61
C GLU A 88 30.81 -25.10 -14.19
N ALA A 89 31.20 -24.28 -13.21
CA ALA A 89 30.83 -24.44 -11.80
C ALA A 89 29.32 -24.23 -11.60
N SER A 90 28.77 -23.19 -12.23
CA SER A 90 27.32 -22.89 -12.19
C SER A 90 26.51 -23.99 -12.87
N GLN A 91 26.94 -24.46 -14.05
CA GLN A 91 26.26 -25.53 -14.78
C GLN A 91 26.31 -26.85 -14.00
N SER A 92 27.44 -27.20 -13.38
CA SER A 92 27.58 -28.41 -12.58
C SER A 92 26.60 -28.42 -11.39
N LEU A 93 26.49 -27.31 -10.65
CA LEU A 93 25.55 -27.19 -9.55
C LEU A 93 24.10 -27.37 -10.01
N PHE A 94 23.71 -26.67 -11.08
CA PHE A 94 22.32 -26.69 -11.56
C PHE A 94 21.97 -27.97 -12.29
N LEU A 95 22.90 -28.58 -13.05
CA LEU A 95 22.67 -29.86 -13.72
C LEU A 95 22.36 -30.98 -12.73
N HIS A 96 23.06 -31.02 -11.59
CA HIS A 96 22.89 -32.05 -10.59
C HIS A 96 21.80 -31.74 -9.55
N GLY A 97 21.46 -30.45 -9.33
CA GLY A 97 20.54 -30.02 -8.29
C GLY A 97 19.22 -29.48 -8.84
N ASN A 98 19.21 -28.23 -9.26
CA ASN A 98 18.00 -27.43 -9.42
C ASN A 98 17.56 -27.20 -10.87
N GLY A 99 18.43 -27.43 -11.85
CA GLY A 99 18.24 -27.01 -13.23
C GLY A 99 17.37 -27.95 -14.04
N ASN A 100 16.57 -27.38 -14.93
CA ASN A 100 15.83 -28.07 -15.97
C ASN A 100 16.52 -27.83 -17.31
N ILE A 101 16.64 -28.90 -18.11
CA ILE A 101 17.15 -28.82 -19.47
C ILE A 101 15.97 -28.64 -20.42
N ASP A 102 15.94 -27.51 -21.13
CA ASP A 102 14.90 -27.23 -22.14
C ASP A 102 15.40 -27.68 -23.53
N GLY A 103 14.77 -28.71 -24.07
CA GLY A 103 14.98 -29.15 -25.46
C GLY A 103 16.35 -29.78 -25.76
N GLU A 104 16.92 -29.48 -26.94
CA GLU A 104 18.17 -30.06 -27.46
C GLU A 104 19.45 -29.41 -26.87
N SER A 105 19.31 -28.44 -25.96
CA SER A 105 20.45 -27.74 -25.34
C SER A 105 21.00 -28.55 -24.16
N GLU A 106 22.30 -28.80 -24.16
CA GLU A 106 23.03 -29.41 -23.04
C GLU A 106 23.20 -28.41 -21.84
N VAL A 107 22.81 -27.14 -22.00
CA VAL A 107 23.02 -26.08 -21.06
C VAL A 107 21.74 -25.80 -20.26
N VAL A 108 21.87 -25.81 -18.95
CA VAL A 108 20.77 -25.44 -18.04
C VAL A 108 20.53 -23.92 -18.10
N THR A 109 19.35 -23.49 -18.53
CA THR A 109 18.95 -22.09 -18.61
C THR A 109 17.99 -21.65 -17.51
N LYS A 110 17.26 -22.62 -16.92
CA LYS A 110 16.27 -22.40 -15.87
C LYS A 110 16.48 -23.35 -14.71
N ALA A 111 16.12 -22.91 -13.54
CA ALA A 111 16.15 -23.71 -12.32
C ALA A 111 14.97 -23.40 -11.43
N THR A 112 14.56 -24.38 -10.61
CA THR A 112 13.53 -24.20 -9.57
C THR A 112 14.10 -24.57 -8.23
N TYR A 113 13.69 -23.84 -7.19
CA TYR A 113 14.03 -24.12 -5.80
C TYR A 113 12.81 -23.90 -4.93
N ASN A 114 12.35 -24.99 -4.29
CA ASN A 114 11.08 -24.98 -3.57
C ASN A 114 11.28 -25.42 -2.13
N LEU A 115 10.61 -24.72 -1.22
CA LEU A 115 10.38 -25.16 0.15
C LEU A 115 8.94 -25.65 0.23
N ILE A 116 8.76 -26.91 0.59
CA ILE A 116 7.49 -27.57 0.73
C ILE A 116 7.34 -28.03 2.17
N PHE A 117 6.37 -27.47 2.88
CA PHE A 117 6.01 -27.89 4.22
C PHE A 117 4.71 -28.69 4.12
N ARG A 118 4.79 -29.99 4.40
CA ARG A 118 3.74 -30.95 4.11
C ARG A 118 3.61 -32.01 5.19
N PRO A 119 2.46 -32.71 5.27
CA PRO A 119 2.32 -33.87 6.16
C PRO A 119 3.34 -34.95 5.83
N LYS A 120 3.83 -35.66 6.83
CA LYS A 120 4.71 -36.82 6.68
C LYS A 120 4.04 -37.91 5.83
N ALA A 121 4.85 -38.82 5.29
CA ALA A 121 4.38 -39.83 4.35
C ALA A 121 3.21 -40.69 4.87
N HIS A 122 3.22 -41.08 6.15
CA HIS A 122 2.16 -41.89 6.74
C HIS A 122 0.79 -41.19 6.74
N ILE A 123 0.74 -39.87 7.01
CA ILE A 123 -0.51 -39.09 6.93
C ILE A 123 -0.97 -38.99 5.48
N ARG A 124 -0.07 -38.70 4.54
CA ARG A 124 -0.41 -38.62 3.11
C ARG A 124 -0.93 -39.96 2.58
N GLN A 125 -0.37 -41.06 3.07
CA GLN A 125 -0.84 -42.40 2.75
C GLN A 125 -2.23 -42.67 3.35
N ALA A 126 -2.50 -42.25 4.58
CA ALA A 126 -3.82 -42.37 5.18
C ALA A 126 -4.86 -41.58 4.39
N LEU A 127 -4.55 -40.35 3.96
CA LEU A 127 -5.44 -39.56 3.09
C LEU A 127 -5.69 -40.22 1.75
N SER A 128 -4.68 -40.83 1.13
CA SER A 128 -4.79 -41.42 -0.23
C SER A 128 -5.71 -42.61 -0.31
N ILE A 129 -6.05 -43.25 0.81
CA ILE A 129 -6.94 -44.42 0.87
C ILE A 129 -8.37 -44.06 1.32
N LEU A 130 -8.65 -42.79 1.61
CA LEU A 130 -10.01 -42.37 2.00
C LEU A 130 -10.99 -42.56 0.86
N PRO A 131 -12.21 -43.01 1.17
CA PRO A 131 -13.30 -43.07 0.18
C PRO A 131 -13.64 -41.64 -0.31
N PRO A 132 -13.76 -41.43 -1.62
CA PRO A 132 -14.16 -40.12 -2.15
C PRO A 132 -15.49 -39.63 -1.55
N GLY A 133 -15.50 -38.37 -1.08
CA GLY A 133 -16.70 -37.73 -0.52
C GLY A 133 -17.01 -38.10 0.94
N ASP A 134 -16.21 -38.90 1.62
CA ASP A 134 -16.42 -39.27 3.03
C ASP A 134 -15.84 -38.23 4.00
N ALA A 135 -16.67 -37.24 4.36
CA ALA A 135 -16.27 -36.16 5.28
C ALA A 135 -15.95 -36.68 6.70
N THR A 136 -16.66 -37.70 7.16
CA THR A 136 -16.43 -38.28 8.51
C THR A 136 -15.08 -38.96 8.58
N ALA A 137 -14.72 -39.76 7.58
CA ALA A 137 -13.44 -40.41 7.50
C ALA A 137 -12.27 -39.42 7.38
N LEU A 138 -12.47 -38.29 6.67
CA LEU A 138 -11.50 -37.23 6.60
C LEU A 138 -11.29 -36.55 7.96
N GLU A 139 -12.36 -36.21 8.67
CA GLU A 139 -12.30 -35.59 9.99
C GLU A 139 -11.60 -36.50 11.00
N GLU A 140 -11.94 -37.80 11.02
CA GLU A 140 -11.27 -38.81 11.87
C GLU A 140 -9.77 -38.89 11.53
N CYS A 141 -9.41 -38.95 10.24
CA CYS A 141 -8.01 -39.05 9.80
C CYS A 141 -7.19 -37.82 10.20
N LEU A 142 -7.79 -36.63 10.22
CA LEU A 142 -7.10 -35.38 10.53
C LEU A 142 -7.20 -34.99 12.02
N SER A 143 -8.03 -35.65 12.85
CA SER A 143 -8.26 -35.28 14.25
C SER A 143 -6.97 -35.20 15.05
N ASP A 144 -6.15 -36.25 14.98
CA ASP A 144 -4.92 -36.41 15.75
C ASP A 144 -3.69 -35.79 15.09
N VAL A 145 -3.81 -35.24 13.87
CA VAL A 145 -2.69 -34.61 13.16
C VAL A 145 -2.27 -33.32 13.84
N SER A 146 -1.00 -33.23 14.17
CA SER A 146 -0.34 -32.07 14.77
C SER A 146 0.72 -31.47 13.85
N ILE A 147 1.27 -30.32 14.21
CA ILE A 147 2.36 -29.69 13.45
C ILE A 147 3.65 -30.53 13.45
N GLU A 148 3.82 -31.40 14.44
CA GLU A 148 4.95 -32.29 14.51
C GLU A 148 4.89 -33.42 13.48
N ASP A 149 3.70 -33.68 12.92
CA ASP A 149 3.48 -34.63 11.83
C ASP A 149 3.76 -34.07 10.45
N TYR A 150 4.29 -32.84 10.40
CA TYR A 150 4.74 -32.19 9.18
C TYR A 150 6.25 -32.30 8.99
N GLU A 151 6.67 -32.22 7.74
CA GLU A 151 8.08 -32.19 7.32
C GLU A 151 8.33 -31.01 6.38
N THR A 152 9.53 -30.39 6.49
CA THR A 152 10.01 -29.45 5.49
C THR A 152 10.89 -30.18 4.47
N VAL A 153 10.56 -30.07 3.21
CA VAL A 153 11.31 -30.69 2.10
C VAL A 153 11.74 -29.61 1.13
N LEU A 154 13.02 -29.63 0.75
CA LEU A 154 13.55 -28.77 -0.30
C LEU A 154 13.63 -29.59 -1.60
N THR A 155 13.06 -29.04 -2.69
CA THR A 155 13.08 -29.70 -4.01
C THR A 155 13.60 -28.78 -5.09
N GLY A 156 14.21 -29.38 -6.11
CA GLY A 156 14.60 -28.73 -7.37
C GLY A 156 14.04 -29.46 -8.57
N LYS A 157 14.24 -28.94 -9.77
CA LYS A 157 13.76 -29.52 -11.03
C LYS A 157 12.24 -29.74 -11.06
N SER A 158 11.47 -28.88 -10.38
CA SER A 158 10.03 -28.93 -10.43
C SER A 158 9.50 -28.46 -11.78
N THR A 159 8.48 -29.15 -12.28
CA THR A 159 7.73 -28.76 -13.47
C THR A 159 6.32 -28.29 -13.12
N ALA A 160 5.89 -28.46 -11.88
CA ALA A 160 4.56 -28.09 -11.38
C ALA A 160 4.37 -26.56 -11.42
N ASN A 161 3.24 -26.12 -11.92
CA ASN A 161 2.76 -24.76 -11.79
C ASN A 161 1.97 -24.60 -10.49
N PHE A 162 2.65 -24.45 -9.38
CA PHE A 162 2.00 -24.34 -8.05
C PHE A 162 1.03 -23.15 -7.91
N ALA A 163 1.06 -22.19 -8.85
CA ALA A 163 0.09 -21.11 -8.89
C ALA A 163 -1.28 -21.52 -9.50
N ASP A 164 -1.36 -22.69 -10.09
CA ASP A 164 -2.62 -23.24 -10.61
C ASP A 164 -3.35 -24.02 -9.50
N PRO A 165 -4.55 -23.60 -9.09
CA PRO A 165 -5.33 -24.33 -8.07
C PRO A 165 -5.65 -25.76 -8.45
N GLU A 166 -5.88 -26.06 -9.73
CA GLU A 166 -6.21 -27.42 -10.18
C GLU A 166 -4.97 -28.32 -10.12
N GLU A 167 -3.79 -27.79 -10.39
CA GLU A 167 -2.55 -28.53 -10.21
C GLU A 167 -2.25 -28.79 -8.73
N TYR A 168 -2.53 -27.82 -7.84
CA TYR A 168 -2.46 -28.04 -6.39
C TYR A 168 -3.39 -29.18 -5.96
N LYS A 169 -4.64 -29.20 -6.40
CA LYS A 169 -5.60 -30.28 -6.10
C LYS A 169 -5.11 -31.64 -6.61
N SER A 170 -4.48 -31.68 -7.78
CA SER A 170 -3.95 -32.93 -8.36
C SER A 170 -2.75 -33.48 -7.58
N ILE A 171 -1.94 -32.62 -6.97
CA ILE A 171 -0.73 -32.98 -6.24
C ILE A 171 -1.01 -33.25 -4.76
N VAL A 172 -1.82 -32.41 -4.13
CA VAL A 172 -2.07 -32.42 -2.67
C VAL A 172 -3.38 -33.13 -2.34
N GLY A 173 -4.40 -32.92 -3.16
CA GLY A 173 -5.77 -33.42 -3.00
C GLY A 173 -6.82 -32.32 -3.05
N ASP A 174 -8.02 -32.68 -3.45
CA ASP A 174 -9.20 -31.84 -3.39
C ASP A 174 -9.96 -32.11 -2.08
N PHE A 175 -9.84 -31.19 -1.13
CA PHE A 175 -10.48 -31.30 0.18
C PHE A 175 -11.99 -31.07 0.13
N ASP A 176 -12.49 -30.35 -0.87
CA ASP A 176 -13.92 -30.13 -1.05
C ASP A 176 -14.61 -31.40 -1.61
N ALA A 177 -13.96 -32.05 -2.58
CA ALA A 177 -14.43 -33.31 -3.16
C ALA A 177 -13.98 -34.56 -2.37
N ILE A 178 -13.06 -34.39 -1.41
CA ILE A 178 -12.43 -35.46 -0.62
C ILE A 178 -11.80 -36.52 -1.53
N VAL A 179 -10.96 -36.06 -2.44
CA VAL A 179 -10.22 -36.90 -3.38
C VAL A 179 -8.74 -36.63 -3.27
N PHE A 180 -7.98 -37.65 -2.88
CA PHE A 180 -6.53 -37.52 -2.66
C PHE A 180 -5.75 -38.39 -3.66
N PRO A 181 -4.55 -37.91 -4.12
CA PRO A 181 -3.75 -38.66 -5.06
C PRO A 181 -3.21 -39.96 -4.43
N SER A 182 -3.27 -41.05 -5.19
CA SER A 182 -2.68 -42.35 -4.79
C SER A 182 -1.15 -42.34 -4.89
N GLU A 183 -0.58 -41.51 -5.74
CA GLU A 183 0.86 -41.35 -5.90
C GLU A 183 1.41 -40.32 -4.91
N LEU A 184 2.13 -40.79 -3.89
CA LEU A 184 2.65 -39.95 -2.82
C LEU A 184 3.86 -39.07 -3.22
N ASN A 185 4.54 -39.43 -4.30
CA ASN A 185 5.74 -38.75 -4.80
C ASN A 185 5.55 -38.36 -6.26
N ASN A 186 4.71 -37.33 -6.49
CA ASN A 186 4.48 -36.80 -7.82
C ASN A 186 5.76 -36.20 -8.39
N PRO A 187 6.26 -36.68 -9.57
CA PRO A 187 7.51 -36.17 -10.19
C PRO A 187 7.48 -34.68 -10.50
N ALA A 188 6.29 -34.11 -10.77
CA ALA A 188 6.14 -32.69 -11.05
C ALA A 188 6.56 -31.79 -9.89
N VAL A 189 6.51 -32.28 -8.65
CA VAL A 189 6.95 -31.55 -7.44
C VAL A 189 8.47 -31.33 -7.44
N GLY A 190 9.20 -32.15 -8.22
CA GLY A 190 10.64 -32.09 -8.36
C GLY A 190 11.37 -33.10 -7.48
N VAL A 191 12.69 -33.07 -7.54
CA VAL A 191 13.58 -34.00 -6.85
C VAL A 191 14.00 -33.40 -5.52
N ARG A 192 13.96 -34.23 -4.46
CA ARG A 192 14.46 -33.82 -3.13
C ARG A 192 15.96 -33.52 -3.20
N LEU A 193 16.34 -32.33 -2.76
CA LEU A 193 17.73 -31.90 -2.78
C LEU A 193 18.49 -32.43 -1.55
N PRO A 194 19.72 -32.97 -1.76
CA PRO A 194 20.63 -33.23 -0.67
C PRO A 194 21.05 -31.94 0.03
N TYR A 195 21.31 -32.02 1.34
CA TYR A 195 21.71 -30.83 2.12
C TYR A 195 22.97 -30.13 1.59
N ILE A 196 23.84 -30.86 0.92
CA ILE A 196 25.10 -30.34 0.32
C ILE A 196 24.83 -29.44 -0.88
N LEU A 197 23.72 -29.66 -1.61
CA LEU A 197 23.31 -28.84 -2.76
C LEU A 197 22.34 -27.72 -2.39
N ASN A 198 22.60 -27.06 -1.28
CA ASN A 198 21.74 -26.01 -0.76
C ASN A 198 22.04 -24.68 -1.46
N MET A 199 21.06 -24.17 -2.22
CA MET A 199 21.14 -22.93 -3.00
C MET A 199 21.60 -21.72 -2.17
N PRO A 200 21.15 -21.51 -0.93
CA PRO A 200 21.60 -20.40 -0.10
C PRO A 200 23.11 -20.31 0.16
N ASN A 201 23.86 -21.41 0.02
CA ASN A 201 25.33 -21.38 0.19
C ASN A 201 26.06 -20.80 -1.02
N GLU A 202 25.43 -20.82 -2.18
CA GLU A 202 26.05 -20.50 -3.47
C GLU A 202 25.66 -19.11 -3.97
N VAL A 203 24.68 -18.47 -3.34
CA VAL A 203 24.21 -17.13 -3.66
C VAL A 203 24.55 -16.13 -2.57
N SER A 204 24.85 -14.91 -2.96
CA SER A 204 24.92 -13.80 -2.01
C SER A 204 23.52 -13.25 -1.78
N PHE A 205 23.05 -13.32 -0.56
CA PHE A 205 21.73 -12.82 -0.19
C PHE A 205 21.86 -11.83 0.98
N THR A 206 21.44 -10.59 0.75
CA THR A 206 21.44 -9.54 1.78
C THR A 206 20.03 -9.03 1.98
N PHE A 207 19.59 -9.02 3.23
CA PHE A 207 18.31 -8.46 3.63
C PHE A 207 18.50 -7.23 4.52
N ILE A 208 17.95 -6.10 4.09
CA ILE A 208 17.88 -4.88 4.85
C ILE A 208 16.44 -4.74 5.35
N LYS A 209 16.26 -4.90 6.67
CA LYS A 209 14.95 -4.81 7.33
C LYS A 209 14.44 -3.36 7.34
N ALA A 210 13.12 -3.20 7.48
CA ALA A 210 12.52 -1.88 7.70
C ALA A 210 13.16 -1.16 8.91
N LEU A 211 13.55 0.08 8.70
CA LEU A 211 14.36 0.87 9.63
C LEU A 211 13.49 1.44 10.74
N ARG A 212 13.35 0.74 11.86
CA ARG A 212 12.54 1.19 13.01
C ARG A 212 13.38 1.64 14.22
N ASP A 213 14.45 0.91 14.52
CA ASP A 213 15.35 1.21 15.63
C ASP A 213 16.80 0.92 15.24
N VAL A 214 17.36 1.84 14.46
CA VAL A 214 18.72 1.72 13.93
C VAL A 214 19.75 1.87 15.03
N VAL A 215 19.47 2.69 16.04
CA VAL A 215 20.42 2.97 17.15
C VAL A 215 20.71 1.67 17.91
N SER A 216 19.69 0.83 18.16
CA SER A 216 19.91 -0.44 18.83
C SER A 216 20.78 -1.41 18.01
N ASP A 217 20.66 -1.38 16.67
CA ASP A 217 21.49 -2.22 15.80
C ASP A 217 22.97 -1.82 15.83
N PHE A 218 23.29 -0.54 15.99
CA PHE A 218 24.67 -0.09 16.17
C PHE A 218 25.26 -0.46 17.54
N HIS A 219 24.43 -0.61 18.56
CA HIS A 219 24.88 -1.04 19.88
C HIS A 219 25.01 -2.56 20.01
N ASN A 220 24.40 -3.32 19.12
CA ASN A 220 24.44 -4.77 19.16
C ASN A 220 25.61 -5.30 18.33
N ASN A 221 26.59 -5.93 18.99
CA ASN A 221 27.80 -6.46 18.36
C ASN A 221 27.55 -7.48 17.24
N ARG A 222 26.36 -8.08 17.16
CA ARG A 222 26.01 -9.04 16.10
C ARG A 222 25.38 -8.39 14.88
N THR A 223 24.71 -7.25 15.06
CA THR A 223 23.95 -6.56 13.99
C THR A 223 24.60 -5.25 13.55
N ASN A 224 25.67 -4.80 14.23
CA ASN A 224 26.36 -3.55 13.93
C ASN A 224 26.99 -3.61 12.53
N PRO A 225 26.54 -2.76 11.57
CA PRO A 225 27.04 -2.81 10.21
C PRO A 225 28.50 -2.37 10.07
N LEU A 226 28.98 -1.51 10.95
CA LEU A 226 30.39 -1.09 10.96
C LEU A 226 31.32 -2.27 11.30
N LEU A 227 30.96 -3.04 12.32
CA LEU A 227 31.75 -4.21 12.70
C LEU A 227 31.78 -5.28 11.60
N THR A 228 30.63 -5.52 10.97
CA THR A 228 30.53 -6.45 9.85
C THR A 228 31.39 -6.00 8.66
N LEU A 229 31.40 -4.70 8.37
CA LEU A 229 32.26 -4.12 7.32
C LEU A 229 33.74 -4.28 7.64
N LEU A 230 34.16 -3.98 8.87
CA LEU A 230 35.54 -4.12 9.29
C LEU A 230 36.02 -5.56 9.16
N LYS A 231 35.23 -6.54 9.62
CA LYS A 231 35.51 -7.98 9.49
C LYS A 231 35.59 -8.41 8.02
N ASN A 232 34.67 -7.97 7.18
CA ASN A 232 34.65 -8.36 5.76
C ASN A 232 35.78 -7.75 4.94
N LYS A 233 36.28 -6.57 5.34
CA LYS A 233 37.35 -5.88 4.62
C LYS A 233 38.76 -6.29 5.02
N SER A 234 38.99 -6.48 6.34
CA SER A 234 40.34 -6.66 6.86
C SER A 234 40.83 -8.12 6.82
N GLY A 235 39.90 -9.09 6.66
CA GLY A 235 40.26 -10.47 6.96
C GLY A 235 40.73 -10.61 8.42
N GLU A 236 41.56 -11.55 8.69
CA GLU A 236 42.28 -11.58 9.97
C GLU A 236 43.37 -10.50 9.97
N ILE A 237 43.41 -9.64 11.00
CA ILE A 237 44.51 -8.68 11.19
C ILE A 237 45.78 -9.47 11.23
N SER A 238 46.82 -9.02 10.55
CA SER A 238 48.08 -9.76 10.61
C SER A 238 48.58 -9.80 12.06
N PRO A 239 49.07 -10.93 12.52
CA PRO A 239 49.63 -11.04 13.88
C PRO A 239 50.70 -9.98 14.16
N GLU A 240 51.45 -9.60 13.14
CA GLU A 240 52.51 -8.58 13.24
C GLU A 240 51.97 -7.20 13.55
N ASP A 241 50.83 -6.80 13.00
CA ASP A 241 50.17 -5.51 13.24
C ASP A 241 49.41 -5.51 14.58
N PHE A 242 48.94 -6.63 15.04
CA PHE A 242 48.12 -6.79 16.25
C PHE A 242 48.94 -6.96 17.52
N GLN A 243 50.09 -7.65 17.44
CA GLN A 243 50.95 -7.95 18.59
C GLN A 243 51.32 -6.73 19.44
N PRO A 244 51.72 -5.56 18.85
CA PRO A 244 52.04 -4.37 19.64
C PRO A 244 50.84 -3.81 20.41
N ILE A 245 49.60 -3.95 19.82
CA ILE A 245 48.36 -3.51 20.46
C ILE A 245 48.02 -4.42 21.65
N ALA A 246 48.14 -5.73 21.49
CA ALA A 246 47.92 -6.69 22.55
C ALA A 246 48.86 -6.50 23.74
N GLU A 247 50.15 -6.20 23.48
CA GLU A 247 51.15 -5.90 24.53
C GLU A 247 50.80 -4.62 25.30
N LEU A 248 50.33 -3.57 24.62
CA LEU A 248 49.89 -2.32 25.27
C LEU A 248 48.65 -2.59 26.15
N ILE A 249 47.72 -3.40 25.69
CA ILE A 249 46.51 -3.77 26.47
C ILE A 249 46.88 -4.58 27.69
N GLY A 250 47.81 -5.53 27.56
CA GLY A 250 48.36 -6.28 28.68
C GLY A 250 48.94 -5.36 29.77
N THR A 251 49.79 -4.42 29.35
CA THR A 251 50.38 -3.41 30.24
C THR A 251 49.32 -2.52 30.90
N LEU A 252 48.26 -2.13 30.13
CA LEU A 252 47.17 -1.33 30.66
C LEU A 252 46.32 -2.09 31.70
N ASN A 253 46.05 -3.36 31.46
CA ASN A 253 45.36 -4.23 32.42
C ASN A 253 46.14 -4.38 33.73
N GLU A 254 47.47 -4.64 33.65
CA GLU A 254 48.33 -4.71 34.81
C GLU A 254 48.34 -3.39 35.60
N ASN A 255 48.41 -2.25 34.93
CA ASN A 255 48.38 -0.96 35.59
C ASN A 255 47.04 -0.68 36.29
N ILE A 256 45.90 -1.04 35.67
CA ILE A 256 44.57 -0.90 36.28
C ILE A 256 44.44 -1.80 37.51
N GLU A 257 44.86 -3.04 37.41
CA GLU A 257 44.82 -4.02 38.51
C GLU A 257 45.73 -3.61 39.66
N GLY A 258 46.84 -2.90 39.36
CA GLY A 258 47.79 -2.38 40.31
C GLY A 258 47.45 -1.00 40.92
N LEU A 259 46.33 -0.39 40.54
CA LEU A 259 45.92 0.87 41.16
C LEU A 259 45.68 0.70 42.66
N PRO A 260 46.17 1.64 43.48
CA PRO A 260 46.05 1.58 44.97
C PRO A 260 44.58 1.31 45.38
N ASP A 261 43.62 2.08 44.82
CA ASP A 261 42.22 1.93 45.16
C ASP A 261 41.65 0.54 44.83
N VAL A 262 42.12 -0.11 43.74
CA VAL A 262 41.71 -1.47 43.36
C VAL A 262 42.28 -2.51 44.32
N CYS A 263 43.54 -2.33 44.74
CA CYS A 263 44.19 -3.17 45.72
C CYS A 263 43.53 -3.01 47.12
N ASP A 264 43.24 -1.80 47.55
CA ASP A 264 42.55 -1.53 48.81
C ASP A 264 41.17 -2.17 48.87
N ILE A 265 40.34 -1.98 47.80
CA ILE A 265 39.02 -2.64 47.70
C ILE A 265 39.13 -4.14 47.73
N ARG A 266 40.10 -4.76 47.06
CA ARG A 266 40.31 -6.19 47.08
C ARG A 266 40.63 -6.69 48.49
N ASP A 267 41.51 -5.94 49.21
CA ASP A 267 41.92 -6.30 50.56
C ASP A 267 40.79 -6.08 51.57
N ASP A 268 39.98 -5.05 51.40
CA ASP A 268 38.76 -4.77 52.16
C ASP A 268 37.70 -5.86 51.94
N ILE A 269 37.51 -6.34 50.69
CA ILE A 269 36.59 -7.47 50.42
C ILE A 269 37.09 -8.72 51.16
N THR A 270 38.39 -8.99 51.08
CA THR A 270 38.99 -10.18 51.74
C THR A 270 38.79 -10.15 53.25
N SER A 271 39.04 -8.98 53.87
CA SER A 271 38.81 -8.75 55.31
C SER A 271 37.33 -8.90 55.66
N THR A 272 36.45 -8.24 54.92
CA THR A 272 35.01 -8.28 55.20
C THR A 272 34.41 -9.69 55.07
N VAL A 273 34.88 -10.48 54.11
CA VAL A 273 34.48 -11.89 53.95
C VAL A 273 34.91 -12.70 55.19
N GLY A 274 36.16 -12.51 55.65
CA GLY A 274 36.65 -13.15 56.87
C GLY A 274 35.85 -12.79 58.12
N ASP A 275 35.54 -11.51 58.29
CA ASP A 275 34.77 -10.99 59.44
C ASP A 275 33.28 -11.42 59.40
N THR A 276 32.71 -11.61 58.19
CA THR A 276 31.25 -11.89 58.04
C THR A 276 30.96 -13.39 58.16
N VAL A 277 31.79 -14.24 57.56
CA VAL A 277 31.51 -15.68 57.39
C VAL A 277 32.46 -16.55 58.19
N GLY A 278 33.56 -16.01 58.72
CA GLY A 278 34.56 -16.70 59.49
C GLY A 278 35.19 -17.86 58.72
N ASP A 279 35.64 -18.88 59.44
CA ASP A 279 36.32 -20.06 58.86
C ASP A 279 35.39 -20.97 58.02
N THR A 280 34.10 -20.64 57.96
CA THR A 280 33.13 -21.48 57.21
C THR A 280 33.25 -21.28 55.69
N TYR A 281 33.75 -20.12 55.24
CA TYR A 281 34.03 -19.81 53.84
C TYR A 281 35.25 -18.90 53.75
N SER A 282 36.37 -19.50 53.40
CA SER A 282 37.66 -18.78 53.24
C SER A 282 38.20 -19.05 51.82
N PRO A 283 37.91 -18.17 50.85
CA PRO A 283 38.48 -18.31 49.51
C PRO A 283 39.98 -18.17 49.56
N ASN A 284 40.71 -19.04 48.85
CA ASN A 284 42.17 -19.07 48.84
C ASN A 284 42.80 -17.79 48.24
N SER A 285 42.07 -17.10 47.38
CA SER A 285 42.45 -15.78 46.86
C SER A 285 41.26 -15.07 46.26
N ILE A 286 41.21 -13.75 46.41
CA ILE A 286 40.27 -12.85 45.75
C ILE A 286 41.12 -11.95 44.85
N SER A 287 40.77 -11.86 43.57
CA SER A 287 41.40 -10.94 42.62
C SER A 287 40.37 -10.10 41.90
N ILE A 288 40.64 -8.82 41.75
CA ILE A 288 39.91 -7.93 40.84
C ILE A 288 40.76 -7.82 39.58
N ARG A 289 40.21 -8.28 38.44
CA ARG A 289 40.94 -8.30 37.17
C ARG A 289 40.29 -7.34 36.17
N SER A 290 41.13 -6.64 35.43
CA SER A 290 40.69 -5.88 34.26
C SER A 290 40.29 -6.86 33.14
N SER A 291 39.15 -6.63 32.51
CA SER A 291 38.64 -7.42 31.40
C SER A 291 38.83 -6.75 30.03
N LEU A 292 39.77 -5.80 29.92
CA LEU A 292 40.12 -5.28 28.60
C LEU A 292 40.76 -6.41 27.80
N THR A 293 40.19 -6.68 26.64
CA THR A 293 40.52 -7.84 25.85
C THR A 293 41.67 -7.57 24.88
N ASP A 294 42.55 -8.55 24.74
CA ASP A 294 43.57 -8.63 23.71
C ASP A 294 43.12 -9.38 22.43
N ASP A 295 41.85 -9.70 22.33
CA ASP A 295 41.23 -10.28 21.13
C ASP A 295 40.88 -9.21 20.12
N SER A 296 41.38 -9.33 18.88
CA SER A 296 41.16 -8.41 17.78
C SER A 296 39.68 -8.17 17.48
N ASP A 297 38.86 -9.21 17.53
CA ASP A 297 37.42 -9.15 17.26
C ASP A 297 36.69 -8.32 18.30
N GLN A 298 37.10 -8.38 19.54
CA GLN A 298 36.51 -7.57 20.60
C GLN A 298 37.02 -6.13 20.60
N LEU A 299 38.25 -5.89 20.15
CA LEU A 299 38.75 -4.54 19.96
C LEU A 299 37.97 -3.78 18.88
N PHE A 300 37.63 -4.44 17.77
CA PHE A 300 36.77 -3.83 16.77
C PHE A 300 35.38 -3.45 17.33
N GLN A 301 34.87 -4.18 18.33
CA GLN A 301 33.62 -3.84 18.99
C GLN A 301 33.69 -2.53 19.79
N SER A 302 34.88 -2.08 20.16
CA SER A 302 35.06 -0.77 20.81
C SER A 302 35.01 0.41 19.85
N LEU A 303 35.13 0.18 18.54
CA LEU A 303 35.07 1.24 17.53
C LEU A 303 33.63 1.73 17.37
N LYS A 304 33.47 3.05 17.47
CA LYS A 304 32.17 3.74 17.31
C LYS A 304 32.26 4.71 16.17
N LEU A 305 31.17 4.88 15.46
CA LEU A 305 31.05 5.84 14.39
C LEU A 305 30.56 7.19 14.96
N PHE A 306 31.28 8.26 14.62
CA PHE A 306 30.90 9.65 14.91
C PHE A 306 30.66 10.39 13.61
N VAL A 307 29.63 11.22 13.57
CA VAL A 307 29.19 11.92 12.36
C VAL A 307 28.81 13.36 12.69
N ALA A 308 29.18 14.30 11.86
CA ALA A 308 28.69 15.69 11.89
C ALA A 308 27.52 15.83 10.88
N GLU A 309 26.31 16.16 11.33
CA GLU A 309 25.12 16.29 10.46
C GLU A 309 25.01 17.65 9.76
N SER A 310 25.74 18.65 10.16
CA SER A 310 25.72 19.98 9.56
C SER A 310 27.13 20.58 9.50
N ASN A 311 27.22 21.83 9.08
CA ASN A 311 28.50 22.57 9.09
C ASN A 311 29.09 22.77 10.51
N ASP A 312 28.52 22.13 11.51
CA ASP A 312 29.06 22.12 12.86
C ASP A 312 30.34 21.28 12.93
N VAL A 313 31.33 21.82 13.63
CA VAL A 313 32.63 21.18 13.83
C VAL A 313 32.56 20.02 14.82
N HIS A 314 31.40 19.81 15.45
CA HIS A 314 31.18 18.76 16.46
C HIS A 314 30.67 17.47 15.81
N GLU A 315 31.43 16.41 15.97
CA GLU A 315 31.03 15.06 15.60
C GLU A 315 30.24 14.42 16.75
N GLY A 316 28.99 14.13 16.53
CA GLY A 316 28.11 13.43 17.50
C GLY A 316 28.11 11.92 17.29
N ALA A 317 27.80 11.17 18.33
CA ALA A 317 27.55 9.74 18.23
C ALA A 317 26.20 9.48 17.53
N ILE A 318 26.00 8.29 16.97
CA ILE A 318 24.81 7.95 16.17
C ILE A 318 23.48 8.21 16.92
N HIS A 319 23.45 8.02 18.23
CA HIS A 319 22.25 8.28 19.03
C HIS A 319 21.93 9.77 19.23
N GLU A 320 22.86 10.67 18.90
CA GLU A 320 22.69 12.12 18.90
C GLU A 320 22.23 12.64 17.53
N MET A 321 22.29 11.81 16.50
CA MET A 321 21.84 12.15 15.15
C MET A 321 20.32 12.23 15.04
N SER A 322 19.83 12.92 14.00
CA SER A 322 18.44 12.82 13.59
C SER A 322 18.12 11.39 13.17
N LEU A 323 16.90 10.93 13.43
CA LEU A 323 16.46 9.59 13.06
C LEU A 323 16.60 9.34 11.55
N GLY A 324 16.35 10.35 10.73
CA GLY A 324 16.54 10.29 9.27
C GLY A 324 18.01 10.14 8.87
N GLY A 325 18.91 10.88 9.51
CA GLY A 325 20.36 10.76 9.29
C GLY A 325 20.90 9.39 9.69
N ALA A 326 20.53 8.91 10.87
CA ALA A 326 20.93 7.59 11.35
C ALA A 326 20.43 6.46 10.42
N ASN A 327 19.19 6.54 9.93
CA ASN A 327 18.62 5.56 8.99
C ASN A 327 19.34 5.59 7.63
N LEU A 328 19.62 6.78 7.09
CA LEU A 328 20.34 6.92 5.83
C LEU A 328 21.76 6.35 5.94
N LEU A 329 22.45 6.64 7.05
CA LEU A 329 23.77 6.12 7.32
C LEU A 329 23.77 4.59 7.44
N TYR A 330 22.81 4.02 8.19
CA TYR A 330 22.66 2.58 8.31
C TYR A 330 22.44 1.92 6.95
N LEU A 331 21.52 2.46 6.16
CA LEU A 331 21.25 1.95 4.81
C LEU A 331 22.52 2.01 3.95
N THR A 332 23.26 3.12 4.00
CA THR A 332 24.52 3.28 3.26
C THR A 332 25.57 2.25 3.68
N LEU A 333 25.72 2.01 4.97
CA LEU A 333 26.66 1.00 5.48
C LEU A 333 26.24 -0.43 5.08
N LYS A 334 24.94 -0.74 5.09
CA LYS A 334 24.42 -2.04 4.62
C LYS A 334 24.60 -2.22 3.11
N LEU A 335 24.44 -1.18 2.32
CA LEU A 335 24.74 -1.20 0.89
C LEU A 335 26.24 -1.38 0.63
N LEU A 336 27.09 -0.79 1.45
CA LEU A 336 28.54 -0.96 1.39
C LEU A 336 28.96 -2.39 1.81
N GLU A 337 28.37 -2.93 2.86
CA GLU A 337 28.52 -4.34 3.27
C GLU A 337 28.18 -5.29 2.11
N PHE A 338 27.03 -5.09 1.49
CA PHE A 338 26.63 -5.85 0.29
C PHE A 338 27.68 -5.75 -0.82
N LYS A 339 28.21 -4.54 -1.09
CA LYS A 339 29.24 -4.33 -2.11
C LYS A 339 30.54 -5.10 -1.83
N TYR A 340 30.96 -5.23 -0.57
CA TYR A 340 32.14 -6.01 -0.18
C TYR A 340 31.86 -7.51 -0.24
N GLN A 341 30.69 -7.97 0.21
CA GLN A 341 30.31 -9.39 0.13
C GLN A 341 30.19 -9.87 -1.31
N LYS A 342 29.70 -9.03 -2.23
CA LYS A 342 29.61 -9.33 -3.68
C LYS A 342 30.98 -9.64 -4.31
N ALA A 343 32.07 -9.11 -3.79
CA ALA A 343 33.41 -9.37 -4.32
C ALA A 343 33.87 -10.82 -4.14
N ASN A 344 33.19 -11.62 -3.30
CA ASN A 344 33.46 -13.03 -3.09
C ASN A 344 32.55 -13.86 -4.02
N GLN A 345 33.12 -14.45 -5.03
CA GLN A 345 32.66 -15.44 -6.03
C GLN A 345 31.27 -16.09 -5.80
N SER A 346 30.17 -15.33 -5.80
CA SER A 346 28.81 -15.89 -5.73
C SER A 346 28.20 -16.02 -7.13
N ILE A 347 27.39 -17.07 -7.34
CA ILE A 347 26.72 -17.35 -8.61
C ILE A 347 25.71 -16.27 -8.95
N ALA A 348 25.04 -15.72 -7.94
CA ALA A 348 24.10 -14.62 -8.07
C ALA A 348 24.05 -13.75 -6.81
N ASN A 349 23.67 -12.48 -7.00
CA ASN A 349 23.56 -11.53 -5.91
C ASN A 349 22.12 -11.04 -5.80
N PHE A 350 21.53 -11.20 -4.61
CA PHE A 350 20.17 -10.74 -4.27
C PHE A 350 20.22 -9.75 -3.12
N LEU A 351 19.61 -8.58 -3.34
CA LEU A 351 19.48 -7.54 -2.33
C LEU A 351 18.00 -7.26 -2.09
N LEU A 352 17.52 -7.60 -0.90
CA LEU A 352 16.16 -7.30 -0.48
C LEU A 352 16.17 -6.12 0.50
N ILE A 353 15.33 -5.12 0.24
CA ILE A 353 15.21 -3.93 1.07
C ILE A 353 13.76 -3.72 1.47
N GLU A 354 13.47 -3.73 2.77
CA GLU A 354 12.12 -3.50 3.28
C GLU A 354 11.95 -2.05 3.72
N GLU A 355 10.95 -1.38 3.13
CA GLU A 355 10.53 -0.01 3.46
C GLU A 355 11.71 0.99 3.62
N PRO A 356 12.55 1.14 2.59
CA PRO A 356 13.74 1.99 2.66
C PRO A 356 13.44 3.48 2.88
N GLU A 357 12.19 3.89 2.69
CA GLU A 357 11.71 5.26 2.91
C GLU A 357 11.54 5.63 4.38
N ALA A 358 11.58 4.68 5.30
CA ALA A 358 11.30 4.92 6.71
C ALA A 358 12.18 6.05 7.28
N HIS A 359 11.53 7.15 7.68
CA HIS A 359 12.15 8.36 8.24
C HIS A 359 13.13 9.14 7.32
N ILE A 360 13.20 8.79 6.04
CA ILE A 360 14.02 9.49 5.05
C ILE A 360 13.18 10.56 4.33
N HIS A 361 13.74 11.76 4.17
CA HIS A 361 13.06 12.84 3.47
C HIS A 361 12.80 12.52 1.99
N THR A 362 11.64 12.92 1.45
CA THR A 362 11.16 12.55 0.11
C THR A 362 12.14 12.82 -1.03
N HIS A 363 12.88 13.94 -0.98
CA HIS A 363 13.90 14.24 -2.00
C HIS A 363 15.05 13.24 -1.99
N ILE A 364 15.45 12.79 -0.79
CA ILE A 364 16.53 11.80 -0.65
C ILE A 364 16.06 10.44 -1.13
N GLN A 365 14.76 10.09 -0.90
CA GLN A 365 14.19 8.84 -1.38
C GLN A 365 14.37 8.69 -2.90
N LYS A 366 14.02 9.72 -3.69
CA LYS A 366 14.19 9.70 -5.14
C LYS A 366 15.66 9.51 -5.55
N SER A 367 16.55 10.37 -5.02
CA SER A 367 17.98 10.30 -5.35
C SER A 367 18.63 8.98 -4.97
N LEU A 368 18.21 8.38 -3.85
CA LEU A 368 18.72 7.09 -3.39
C LEU A 368 18.42 6.00 -4.41
N PHE A 369 17.16 5.91 -4.87
CA PHE A 369 16.74 4.85 -5.78
C PHE A 369 17.20 5.04 -7.21
N ASP A 370 17.41 6.27 -7.67
CA ASP A 370 18.06 6.55 -8.95
C ASP A 370 19.52 6.07 -8.99
N ASN A 371 20.20 6.08 -7.83
CA ASN A 371 21.63 5.77 -7.73
C ASN A 371 21.93 4.33 -7.26
N ILE A 372 20.94 3.59 -6.74
CA ILE A 372 21.12 2.18 -6.39
C ILE A 372 21.06 1.35 -7.68
N ASN A 373 22.20 1.10 -8.28
CA ASN A 373 22.34 0.17 -9.38
C ASN A 373 23.66 -0.60 -9.25
N TYR A 374 23.55 -1.92 -9.16
CA TYR A 374 24.69 -2.80 -9.05
C TYR A 374 24.67 -3.83 -10.18
N ASP A 375 25.78 -3.91 -10.92
CA ASP A 375 25.95 -4.92 -11.99
C ASP A 375 25.76 -6.34 -11.42
N ASN A 376 25.13 -7.21 -12.19
CA ASN A 376 24.86 -8.61 -11.83
C ASN A 376 24.15 -8.81 -10.48
N THR A 377 23.30 -7.85 -10.10
CA THR A 377 22.53 -7.89 -8.88
C THR A 377 21.04 -7.75 -9.19
N GLN A 378 20.21 -8.58 -8.57
CA GLN A 378 18.78 -8.36 -8.54
C GLN A 378 18.40 -7.70 -7.21
N ILE A 379 17.75 -6.55 -7.31
CA ILE A 379 17.30 -5.76 -6.16
C ILE A 379 15.78 -5.88 -6.09
N ILE A 380 15.26 -6.24 -4.93
CA ILE A 380 13.81 -6.29 -4.68
C ILE A 380 13.54 -5.45 -3.44
N TYR A 381 12.74 -4.41 -3.59
CA TYR A 381 12.36 -3.61 -2.43
C TYR A 381 10.84 -3.48 -2.30
N SER A 382 10.39 -3.40 -1.05
CA SER A 382 9.01 -3.07 -0.73
C SER A 382 8.88 -1.60 -0.35
N THR A 383 7.78 -0.96 -0.74
CA THR A 383 7.55 0.45 -0.44
C THR A 383 6.08 0.78 -0.25
N HIS A 384 5.84 1.80 0.59
CA HIS A 384 4.58 2.54 0.71
C HIS A 384 4.68 3.95 0.11
N SER A 385 5.87 4.36 -0.33
CA SER A 385 6.13 5.71 -0.82
C SER A 385 5.65 5.88 -2.26
N SER A 386 4.77 6.86 -2.47
CA SER A 386 4.40 7.30 -3.82
C SER A 386 5.62 7.87 -4.57
N HIS A 387 6.57 8.49 -3.87
CA HIS A 387 7.78 9.04 -4.47
C HIS A 387 8.74 7.97 -5.01
N ILE A 388 8.86 6.85 -4.29
CA ILE A 388 9.66 5.70 -4.76
C ILE A 388 8.95 5.01 -5.92
N SER A 389 7.61 4.92 -5.86
CA SER A 389 6.81 4.33 -6.94
C SER A 389 6.91 5.11 -8.25
N GLU A 390 7.15 6.42 -8.20
CA GLU A 390 7.36 7.26 -9.37
C GLU A 390 8.63 6.88 -10.14
N VAL A 391 9.74 6.64 -9.44
CA VAL A 391 11.03 6.24 -10.05
C VAL A 391 11.10 4.76 -10.37
N SER A 392 10.14 3.97 -9.91
CA SER A 392 10.08 2.52 -10.15
C SER A 392 9.58 2.20 -11.56
N ASN A 393 10.20 1.25 -12.23
CA ASN A 393 9.76 0.81 -13.54
C ASN A 393 8.47 -0.02 -13.43
N ILE A 394 7.40 0.41 -14.11
CA ILE A 394 6.09 -0.25 -14.07
C ILE A 394 6.14 -1.72 -14.51
N LYS A 395 7.06 -2.09 -15.40
CA LYS A 395 7.25 -3.48 -15.84
C LYS A 395 7.74 -4.40 -14.73
N ASN A 396 8.47 -3.84 -13.78
CA ASN A 396 9.09 -4.57 -12.67
C ASN A 396 8.32 -4.39 -11.36
N MET A 397 7.05 -3.96 -11.44
CA MET A 397 6.18 -3.79 -10.28
C MET A 397 5.32 -5.00 -10.01
N ASN A 398 5.24 -5.37 -8.74
CA ASN A 398 4.20 -6.25 -8.19
C ASN A 398 3.40 -5.46 -7.16
N ILE A 399 2.09 -5.40 -7.30
CA ILE A 399 1.19 -4.69 -6.38
C ILE A 399 0.42 -5.73 -5.58
N ILE A 400 0.58 -5.72 -4.27
CA ILE A 400 -0.18 -6.60 -3.37
C ILE A 400 -1.45 -5.86 -2.96
N GLY A 401 -2.60 -6.42 -3.29
CA GLY A 401 -3.92 -5.91 -2.95
C GLY A 401 -4.79 -6.98 -2.30
N VAL A 402 -6.01 -6.58 -1.93
CA VAL A 402 -7.02 -7.48 -1.36
C VAL A 402 -8.24 -7.46 -2.27
N VAL A 403 -8.67 -8.63 -2.75
CA VAL A 403 -9.87 -8.82 -3.52
C VAL A 403 -10.73 -9.86 -2.80
N GLU A 404 -11.96 -9.52 -2.47
CA GLU A 404 -12.90 -10.41 -1.77
C GLU A 404 -12.32 -11.06 -0.50
N GLY A 405 -11.49 -10.29 0.24
CA GLY A 405 -10.86 -10.75 1.47
C GLY A 405 -9.59 -11.59 1.30
N ASN A 406 -9.18 -11.91 0.07
CA ASN A 406 -7.96 -12.64 -0.22
C ASN A 406 -6.86 -11.71 -0.73
N CYS A 407 -5.61 -11.96 -0.33
CA CYS A 407 -4.46 -11.27 -0.90
C CYS A 407 -4.22 -11.75 -2.33
N GLU A 408 -4.17 -10.81 -3.27
CA GLU A 408 -3.79 -11.04 -4.66
C GLU A 408 -2.58 -10.18 -5.04
N VAL A 409 -1.88 -10.60 -6.08
CA VAL A 409 -0.74 -9.85 -6.64
C VAL A 409 -1.08 -9.42 -8.06
N PHE A 410 -0.93 -8.13 -8.31
CA PHE A 410 -1.19 -7.52 -9.61
C PHE A 410 0.11 -7.09 -10.28
N GLN A 411 0.19 -7.31 -11.58
CA GLN A 411 1.30 -6.86 -12.42
C GLN A 411 0.78 -5.83 -13.42
N PRO A 412 0.96 -4.54 -13.15
CA PRO A 412 0.30 -3.48 -13.91
C PRO A 412 0.71 -3.41 -15.39
N ALA A 413 1.87 -3.96 -15.75
CA ALA A 413 2.36 -3.96 -17.12
C ALA A 413 1.97 -5.21 -17.94
N THR A 414 1.24 -6.18 -17.36
CA THR A 414 0.86 -7.41 -18.08
C THR A 414 0.11 -7.10 -19.36
N GLY A 415 0.62 -7.64 -20.49
CA GLY A 415 0.01 -7.47 -21.81
C GLY A 415 0.12 -6.06 -22.41
N LEU A 416 0.81 -5.12 -21.76
CA LEU A 416 1.06 -3.79 -22.32
C LEU A 416 2.29 -3.81 -23.23
N SER A 417 2.22 -3.09 -24.35
CA SER A 417 3.37 -2.83 -25.22
C SER A 417 4.34 -1.83 -24.59
N ASP A 418 5.59 -1.82 -25.07
CA ASP A 418 6.62 -0.88 -24.59
C ASP A 418 6.21 0.60 -24.70
N PRO A 419 5.58 1.06 -25.80
CA PRO A 419 5.04 2.43 -25.84
C PRO A 419 3.98 2.71 -24.77
N GLN A 420 3.04 1.78 -24.53
CA GLN A 420 2.02 1.92 -23.50
C GLN A 420 2.63 2.00 -22.11
N CYS A 421 3.58 1.12 -21.78
CA CYS A 421 4.34 1.21 -20.54
C CYS A 421 5.04 2.56 -20.39
N GLY A 422 5.63 3.07 -21.46
CA GLY A 422 6.28 4.39 -21.47
C GLY A 422 5.30 5.55 -21.24
N PHE A 423 4.07 5.47 -21.75
CA PHE A 423 3.03 6.47 -21.48
C PHE A 423 2.58 6.43 -20.02
N VAL A 424 2.26 5.24 -19.51
CA VAL A 424 1.87 5.07 -18.10
C VAL A 424 2.96 5.57 -17.16
N GLN A 425 4.22 5.21 -17.40
CA GLN A 425 5.36 5.64 -16.58
C GLN A 425 5.48 7.17 -16.49
N ARG A 426 5.23 7.90 -17.57
CA ARG A 426 5.26 9.37 -17.59
C ARG A 426 4.10 10.01 -16.82
N TYR A 427 2.97 9.32 -16.71
CA TYR A 427 1.82 9.79 -15.94
C TYR A 427 1.93 9.49 -14.45
N LEU A 428 2.71 8.47 -14.06
CA LEU A 428 2.95 8.12 -12.66
C LEU A 428 3.97 9.08 -12.07
N ASP A 429 3.55 10.26 -11.67
CA ASP A 429 4.31 11.16 -10.79
C ASP A 429 3.91 10.92 -9.31
N ALA A 430 4.57 11.60 -8.39
CA ALA A 430 4.34 11.39 -6.95
C ALA A 430 2.87 11.56 -6.52
N ILE A 431 2.12 12.44 -7.17
CA ILE A 431 0.70 12.69 -6.84
C ILE A 431 -0.18 11.59 -7.44
N ARG A 432 0.06 11.24 -8.70
CA ARG A 432 -0.73 10.25 -9.43
C ARG A 432 -0.40 8.82 -9.03
N SER A 433 0.80 8.57 -8.52
CA SER A 433 1.20 7.26 -7.99
C SER A 433 0.35 6.79 -6.81
N ASN A 434 -0.36 7.68 -6.12
CA ASN A 434 -1.31 7.33 -5.08
C ASN A 434 -2.40 6.36 -5.58
N LEU A 435 -2.74 6.37 -6.87
CA LEU A 435 -3.69 5.42 -7.47
C LEU A 435 -3.27 3.94 -7.29
N LEU A 436 -1.98 3.67 -7.17
CA LEU A 436 -1.47 2.31 -6.99
C LEU A 436 -1.77 1.76 -5.59
N PHE A 437 -1.87 2.65 -4.59
CA PHE A 437 -2.11 2.31 -3.19
C PHE A 437 -3.60 2.31 -2.82
N ALA A 438 -4.42 3.12 -3.49
CA ALA A 438 -5.84 3.25 -3.20
C ALA A 438 -6.61 1.94 -3.43
N ARG A 439 -7.73 1.74 -2.71
CA ARG A 439 -8.63 0.61 -2.93
C ARG A 439 -9.41 0.75 -4.22
N SER A 440 -9.75 1.99 -4.58
CA SER A 440 -10.38 2.33 -5.85
C SER A 440 -10.00 3.73 -6.29
N VAL A 441 -10.28 4.06 -7.54
CA VAL A 441 -9.82 5.30 -8.17
C VAL A 441 -10.97 6.01 -8.88
N ILE A 442 -10.96 7.35 -8.82
CA ILE A 442 -11.78 8.20 -9.64
C ILE A 442 -10.86 9.11 -10.46
N LEU A 443 -10.92 9.00 -11.78
CA LEU A 443 -10.18 9.85 -12.70
C LEU A 443 -11.05 11.03 -13.10
N VAL A 444 -10.51 12.25 -13.00
CA VAL A 444 -11.20 13.50 -13.38
C VAL A 444 -10.37 14.30 -14.37
N GLU A 445 -11.05 15.19 -15.12
CA GLU A 445 -10.43 15.95 -16.20
C GLU A 445 -9.67 17.17 -15.71
N GLY A 446 -10.17 17.86 -14.66
CA GLY A 446 -9.68 19.16 -14.29
C GLY A 446 -9.65 19.49 -12.79
N ASP A 447 -9.14 20.70 -12.49
CA ASP A 447 -8.93 21.17 -11.12
C ASP A 447 -10.25 21.45 -10.37
N ALA A 448 -11.34 21.77 -11.10
CA ALA A 448 -12.64 22.04 -10.47
C ALA A 448 -13.21 20.77 -9.83
N GLU A 449 -13.18 19.67 -10.54
CA GLU A 449 -13.61 18.36 -10.05
C GLU A 449 -12.71 17.87 -8.91
N GLU A 450 -11.39 18.00 -9.07
CA GLU A 450 -10.42 17.61 -8.05
C GLU A 450 -10.66 18.30 -6.71
N ILE A 451 -10.98 19.60 -6.73
CA ILE A 451 -11.21 20.40 -5.53
C ILE A 451 -12.62 20.20 -4.97
N LEU A 452 -13.66 20.21 -5.83
CA LEU A 452 -15.05 20.26 -5.38
C LEU A 452 -15.65 18.90 -5.06
N ILE A 453 -15.32 17.83 -5.78
CA ILE A 453 -15.93 16.51 -5.53
C ILE A 453 -15.70 16.02 -4.10
N PRO A 454 -14.48 16.08 -3.53
CA PRO A 454 -14.27 15.69 -2.13
C PRO A 454 -15.05 16.55 -1.13
N VAL A 455 -15.11 17.87 -1.39
CA VAL A 455 -15.83 18.82 -0.53
C VAL A 455 -17.33 18.59 -0.57
N LEU A 456 -17.91 18.43 -1.78
CA LEU A 456 -19.32 18.12 -1.98
C LEU A 456 -19.71 16.85 -1.23
N PHE A 457 -18.95 15.78 -1.43
CA PHE A 457 -19.23 14.49 -0.81
C PHE A 457 -19.17 14.58 0.71
N LYS A 458 -18.10 15.18 1.26
CA LYS A 458 -17.92 15.33 2.72
C LYS A 458 -18.99 16.20 3.35
N LYS A 459 -19.38 17.30 2.70
CA LYS A 459 -20.45 18.20 3.22
C LYS A 459 -21.80 17.48 3.29
N VAL A 460 -22.13 16.66 2.30
CA VAL A 460 -23.42 15.97 2.22
C VAL A 460 -23.48 14.73 3.09
N THR A 461 -22.42 13.92 3.10
CA THR A 461 -22.42 12.59 3.74
C THR A 461 -21.69 12.54 5.07
N GLY A 462 -20.84 13.53 5.37
CA GLY A 462 -19.91 13.48 6.51
C GLY A 462 -18.67 12.62 6.30
N LEU A 463 -18.61 11.82 5.21
CA LEU A 463 -17.51 10.94 4.89
C LEU A 463 -16.52 11.61 3.91
N SER A 464 -15.23 11.36 4.08
CA SER A 464 -14.24 11.73 3.05
C SER A 464 -14.02 10.57 2.08
N LEU A 465 -13.55 10.90 0.87
CA LEU A 465 -13.16 9.88 -0.11
C LEU A 465 -11.99 9.04 0.41
N ASP A 466 -11.08 9.66 1.18
CA ASP A 466 -9.94 8.96 1.79
C ASP A 466 -10.39 7.93 2.83
N GLU A 467 -11.39 8.25 3.68
CA GLU A 467 -11.99 7.29 4.63
C GLU A 467 -12.60 6.08 3.91
N MET A 468 -13.06 6.28 2.67
CA MET A 468 -13.59 5.21 1.83
C MET A 468 -12.51 4.48 1.03
N GLY A 469 -11.24 4.91 1.12
CA GLY A 469 -10.13 4.35 0.36
C GLY A 469 -10.17 4.69 -1.13
N ILE A 470 -10.86 5.77 -1.51
CA ILE A 470 -11.00 6.23 -2.90
C ILE A 470 -9.96 7.32 -3.15
N SER A 471 -9.08 7.13 -4.13
CA SER A 471 -8.17 8.17 -4.62
C SER A 471 -8.79 8.90 -5.82
N LEU A 472 -8.95 10.21 -5.70
CA LEU A 472 -9.37 11.07 -6.81
C LEU A 472 -8.12 11.61 -7.50
N VAL A 473 -7.98 11.34 -8.79
CA VAL A 473 -6.79 11.66 -9.58
C VAL A 473 -7.13 12.52 -10.77
N ASN A 474 -6.59 13.74 -10.81
CA ASN A 474 -6.73 14.66 -11.92
C ASN A 474 -5.74 14.31 -13.04
N ILE A 475 -6.25 13.92 -14.19
CA ILE A 475 -5.45 13.60 -15.37
C ILE A 475 -4.94 14.86 -16.08
N ARG A 476 -5.58 16.02 -15.84
CA ARG A 476 -5.27 17.30 -16.49
C ARG A 476 -5.33 17.24 -18.02
N SER A 477 -6.12 16.32 -18.54
CA SER A 477 -6.33 16.09 -19.97
C SER A 477 -7.50 15.14 -20.19
N THR A 478 -7.85 14.91 -21.45
CA THR A 478 -8.86 13.91 -21.85
C THR A 478 -8.28 12.53 -22.15
N GLY A 479 -6.97 12.32 -21.94
CA GLY A 479 -6.27 11.07 -22.23
C GLY A 479 -6.43 10.01 -21.11
N PHE A 480 -7.66 9.75 -20.68
CA PHE A 480 -7.97 8.80 -19.61
C PHE A 480 -7.46 7.39 -19.86
N GLU A 481 -7.48 6.95 -21.12
CA GLU A 481 -7.09 5.60 -21.53
C GLU A 481 -5.66 5.25 -21.10
N ASN A 482 -4.75 6.23 -21.08
CA ASN A 482 -3.35 6.03 -20.71
C ASN A 482 -3.15 5.55 -19.25
N ILE A 483 -4.10 5.85 -18.36
CA ILE A 483 -4.07 5.40 -16.96
C ILE A 483 -5.13 4.34 -16.73
N ALA A 484 -6.31 4.48 -17.31
CA ALA A 484 -7.41 3.55 -17.13
C ALA A 484 -7.07 2.13 -17.62
N MET A 485 -6.16 2.01 -18.61
CA MET A 485 -5.68 0.70 -19.07
C MET A 485 -5.02 -0.15 -17.98
N LEU A 486 -4.60 0.45 -16.85
CA LEU A 486 -4.07 -0.30 -15.72
C LEU A 486 -5.12 -1.18 -15.02
N PHE A 487 -6.40 -0.84 -15.14
CA PHE A 487 -7.49 -1.48 -14.39
C PHE A 487 -8.20 -2.52 -15.27
N SER A 488 -7.93 -3.79 -15.02
CA SER A 488 -8.53 -4.92 -15.73
C SER A 488 -8.33 -6.22 -14.95
N ASP A 489 -8.99 -7.30 -15.38
CA ASP A 489 -8.82 -8.64 -14.79
C ASP A 489 -7.37 -9.17 -14.88
N GLU A 490 -6.63 -8.75 -15.89
CA GLU A 490 -5.24 -9.19 -16.11
C GLU A 490 -4.20 -8.34 -15.37
N ARG A 491 -4.56 -7.12 -14.95
CA ARG A 491 -3.65 -6.14 -14.34
C ARG A 491 -4.04 -5.79 -12.92
N ILE A 492 -4.65 -4.63 -12.71
CA ILE A 492 -5.05 -4.17 -11.38
C ILE A 492 -6.56 -4.36 -11.23
N LYS A 493 -6.99 -5.31 -10.42
CA LYS A 493 -8.40 -5.60 -10.14
C LYS A 493 -8.96 -4.63 -9.10
N LYS A 494 -9.00 -3.35 -9.45
CA LYS A 494 -9.57 -2.27 -8.64
C LYS A 494 -10.56 -1.47 -9.46
N ARG A 495 -11.68 -1.07 -8.86
CA ARG A 495 -12.67 -0.23 -9.55
C ARG A 495 -12.12 1.15 -9.85
N CYS A 496 -12.31 1.60 -11.08
CA CYS A 496 -11.88 2.92 -11.54
C CYS A 496 -13.04 3.59 -12.28
N SER A 497 -13.54 4.69 -11.72
CA SER A 497 -14.53 5.57 -12.36
C SER A 497 -13.81 6.64 -13.18
N ILE A 498 -14.36 6.97 -14.33
CA ILE A 498 -13.88 8.06 -15.16
C ILE A 498 -14.97 9.13 -15.22
N ILE A 499 -14.69 10.34 -14.76
CA ILE A 499 -15.61 11.48 -14.83
C ILE A 499 -15.12 12.47 -15.88
N THR A 500 -15.95 12.78 -16.86
CA THR A 500 -15.64 13.75 -17.93
C THR A 500 -16.88 14.43 -18.45
N ASP A 501 -16.70 15.62 -19.03
CA ASP A 501 -17.75 16.44 -19.58
C ASP A 501 -18.10 16.02 -21.02
N LEU A 502 -19.38 16.07 -21.40
CA LEU A 502 -19.81 15.91 -22.80
C LEU A 502 -19.82 17.21 -23.57
N ASP A 503 -19.72 18.33 -22.85
CA ASP A 503 -19.80 19.69 -23.43
C ASP A 503 -21.05 19.90 -24.31
N ASP A 504 -22.18 19.22 -24.00
CA ASP A 504 -23.39 19.39 -24.78
C ASP A 504 -23.88 20.86 -24.72
N THR A 505 -24.49 21.27 -25.78
CA THR A 505 -24.95 22.64 -25.87
C THR A 505 -26.24 22.87 -25.07
N PHE A 506 -26.28 23.91 -24.26
CA PHE A 506 -27.42 24.30 -23.42
C PHE A 506 -28.01 25.63 -23.83
N PHE A 507 -27.63 26.16 -25.03
CA PHE A 507 -28.19 27.33 -25.69
C PHE A 507 -28.28 27.08 -27.19
N ASP A 508 -29.10 27.90 -27.91
CA ASP A 508 -29.25 27.79 -29.36
C ASP A 508 -27.94 28.06 -30.10
N THR A 509 -27.37 27.02 -30.71
CA THR A 509 -26.13 27.08 -31.51
C THR A 509 -26.36 27.23 -33.00
N THR A 510 -27.61 27.34 -33.45
CA THR A 510 -27.92 27.58 -34.86
C THR A 510 -27.38 28.94 -35.31
N ILE A 511 -26.46 28.92 -36.28
CA ILE A 511 -25.85 30.15 -36.79
C ILE A 511 -26.80 30.84 -37.73
N ARG A 512 -27.17 32.09 -37.42
CA ARG A 512 -28.05 32.92 -38.23
C ARG A 512 -27.25 34.02 -38.92
N ASN A 513 -27.75 34.50 -40.07
CA ASN A 513 -27.07 35.59 -40.78
C ASN A 513 -27.04 36.90 -39.97
N THR A 514 -28.01 37.10 -39.08
CA THR A 514 -28.13 38.23 -38.16
C THR A 514 -27.18 38.18 -36.96
N ASP A 515 -26.52 37.05 -36.71
CA ASP A 515 -25.62 36.90 -35.57
C ASP A 515 -24.36 37.75 -35.78
N SER A 516 -23.91 38.39 -34.70
CA SER A 516 -22.63 39.10 -34.69
C SER A 516 -21.46 38.13 -34.86
N VAL A 517 -20.32 38.62 -35.34
CA VAL A 517 -19.12 37.81 -35.56
C VAL A 517 -18.68 37.09 -34.27
N PRO A 518 -18.65 37.74 -33.08
CA PRO A 518 -18.36 37.06 -31.82
C PRO A 518 -19.35 35.93 -31.47
N LEU A 519 -20.65 36.19 -31.73
CA LEU A 519 -21.69 35.19 -31.45
C LEU A 519 -21.59 33.99 -32.38
N LYS A 520 -21.31 34.19 -33.67
CA LYS A 520 -21.05 33.09 -34.63
C LYS A 520 -19.85 32.27 -34.19
N LYS A 521 -18.75 32.90 -33.71
CA LYS A 521 -17.56 32.21 -33.19
C LYS A 521 -17.89 31.41 -31.93
N LYS A 522 -18.68 31.98 -31.01
CA LYS A 522 -19.13 31.29 -29.78
C LYS A 522 -19.98 30.05 -30.11
N LYS A 523 -20.95 30.18 -31.00
CA LYS A 523 -21.82 29.07 -31.43
C LYS A 523 -21.03 27.95 -32.12
N LYS A 524 -20.11 28.31 -33.04
CA LYS A 524 -19.21 27.33 -33.71
C LYS A 524 -18.32 26.60 -32.71
N LYS A 525 -17.75 27.31 -31.71
CA LYS A 525 -16.94 26.69 -30.65
C LYS A 525 -17.77 25.69 -29.84
N ALA A 526 -19.00 26.07 -29.44
CA ALA A 526 -19.87 25.19 -28.68
C ALA A 526 -20.26 23.91 -29.45
N GLN A 527 -20.53 24.03 -30.77
CA GLN A 527 -20.76 22.86 -31.62
C GLN A 527 -19.54 21.95 -31.70
N GLY A 528 -18.35 22.52 -31.91
CA GLY A 528 -17.11 21.73 -31.96
C GLY A 528 -16.78 21.05 -30.63
N SER A 529 -17.04 21.71 -29.50
CA SER A 529 -16.89 21.07 -28.17
C SER A 529 -17.86 19.89 -27.99
N LYS A 530 -19.14 20.06 -28.37
CA LYS A 530 -20.13 18.97 -28.35
C LYS A 530 -19.71 17.78 -29.21
N GLU A 531 -19.26 18.02 -30.45
CA GLU A 531 -18.77 16.94 -31.33
C GLU A 531 -17.57 16.19 -30.73
N SER A 532 -16.63 16.93 -30.13
CA SER A 532 -15.50 16.38 -29.43
C SER A 532 -15.92 15.56 -28.22
N GLY A 533 -16.89 16.05 -27.43
CA GLY A 533 -17.45 15.35 -26.28
C GLY A 533 -18.12 14.01 -26.67
N GLN A 534 -18.94 14.03 -27.76
CA GLN A 534 -19.58 12.82 -28.26
C GLN A 534 -18.58 11.81 -28.81
N SER A 535 -17.54 12.26 -29.49
CA SER A 535 -16.45 11.38 -29.96
C SER A 535 -15.71 10.75 -28.80
N ARG A 536 -15.39 11.54 -27.75
CA ARG A 536 -14.77 11.05 -26.50
C ARG A 536 -15.65 10.04 -25.80
N LYS A 537 -16.96 10.28 -25.71
CA LYS A 537 -17.93 9.34 -25.15
C LYS A 537 -17.88 8.00 -25.87
N THR A 538 -17.95 8.00 -27.20
CA THR A 538 -17.92 6.79 -28.00
C THR A 538 -16.62 6.02 -27.81
N ALA A 539 -15.47 6.70 -27.76
CA ALA A 539 -14.17 6.09 -27.53
C ALA A 539 -14.09 5.45 -26.13
N LEU A 540 -14.49 6.18 -25.08
CA LEU A 540 -14.46 5.68 -23.71
C LEU A 540 -15.46 4.54 -23.48
N ASP A 541 -16.67 4.62 -24.03
CA ASP A 541 -17.66 3.54 -23.93
C ASP A 541 -17.13 2.26 -24.60
N THR A 542 -16.49 2.41 -25.77
CA THR A 542 -15.86 1.28 -26.47
C THR A 542 -14.71 0.69 -25.65
N PHE A 543 -13.85 1.56 -25.11
CA PHE A 543 -12.69 1.15 -24.30
C PHE A 543 -13.08 0.42 -23.01
N CYS A 544 -14.16 0.85 -22.37
CA CYS A 544 -14.65 0.27 -21.12
C CYS A 544 -15.54 -0.97 -21.32
N THR A 545 -16.01 -1.22 -22.56
CA THR A 545 -16.91 -2.34 -22.84
C THR A 545 -16.28 -3.68 -22.49
N GLY A 546 -16.99 -4.50 -21.70
CA GLY A 546 -16.52 -5.80 -21.24
C GLY A 546 -15.55 -5.78 -20.07
N ASN A 547 -15.21 -4.60 -19.56
CA ASN A 547 -14.31 -4.46 -18.41
C ASN A 547 -15.12 -4.07 -17.14
N GLN A 548 -15.26 -5.01 -16.20
CA GLN A 548 -16.00 -4.78 -14.95
C GLN A 548 -15.36 -3.78 -13.99
N TRP A 549 -14.08 -3.48 -14.17
CA TRP A 549 -13.30 -2.59 -13.30
C TRP A 549 -13.36 -1.13 -13.74
N LEU A 550 -13.80 -0.85 -14.97
CA LEU A 550 -13.86 0.49 -15.54
C LEU A 550 -15.29 0.91 -15.84
N LYS A 551 -15.65 2.14 -15.46
CA LYS A 551 -16.93 2.73 -15.85
C LYS A 551 -16.81 4.24 -16.06
N PRO A 552 -17.20 4.76 -17.23
CA PRO A 552 -17.27 6.19 -17.48
C PRO A 552 -18.60 6.77 -16.97
N PHE A 553 -18.52 8.02 -16.47
CA PHE A 553 -19.64 8.83 -16.02
C PHE A 553 -19.53 10.21 -16.64
N TYR A 554 -20.60 10.67 -17.20
CA TYR A 554 -20.60 11.86 -18.03
C TYR A 554 -21.44 12.98 -17.42
N ALA A 555 -20.86 14.19 -17.32
CA ALA A 555 -21.63 15.41 -17.21
C ALA A 555 -22.31 15.69 -18.57
N ASP A 556 -23.58 16.05 -18.60
CA ASP A 556 -24.27 16.40 -19.85
C ASP A 556 -23.58 17.61 -20.53
N HIS A 557 -23.24 18.59 -19.72
CA HIS A 557 -22.61 19.84 -20.18
C HIS A 557 -21.17 19.96 -19.66
N THR A 558 -20.96 20.89 -18.74
CA THR A 558 -19.75 21.00 -17.94
C THR A 558 -20.11 20.90 -16.47
N PHE A 559 -19.14 20.65 -15.61
CA PHE A 559 -19.37 20.58 -14.16
C PHE A 559 -20.19 21.78 -13.65
N GLU A 560 -19.85 23.00 -14.03
CA GLU A 560 -20.47 24.23 -13.53
C GLU A 560 -21.94 24.35 -13.95
N VAL A 561 -22.26 23.91 -15.17
CA VAL A 561 -23.61 23.94 -15.71
C VAL A 561 -24.49 22.88 -15.07
N ASP A 562 -23.96 21.66 -14.94
CA ASP A 562 -24.67 20.55 -14.29
C ASP A 562 -24.83 20.75 -12.79
N PHE A 563 -23.91 21.50 -12.16
CA PHE A 563 -24.05 21.93 -10.77
C PHE A 563 -25.28 22.87 -10.58
N ILE A 564 -25.48 23.84 -11.46
CA ILE A 564 -26.70 24.66 -11.44
C ILE A 564 -27.95 23.85 -11.77
N LYS A 565 -27.88 22.99 -12.78
CA LYS A 565 -28.98 22.10 -13.19
C LYS A 565 -29.44 21.20 -12.05
N SER A 566 -28.54 20.88 -11.14
CA SER A 566 -28.82 20.15 -9.89
C SER A 566 -29.40 21.04 -8.76
N SER A 567 -30.07 22.18 -9.09
CA SER A 567 -30.73 23.09 -8.15
C SER A 567 -29.81 23.85 -7.18
N ASN A 568 -28.52 23.96 -7.48
CA ASN A 568 -27.51 24.61 -6.64
C ASN A 568 -27.28 26.10 -6.89
N SER A 569 -28.14 26.75 -7.67
CA SER A 569 -28.03 28.17 -8.04
C SER A 569 -27.86 29.14 -6.86
N SER A 570 -28.42 28.79 -5.69
CA SER A 570 -28.33 29.57 -4.45
C SER A 570 -26.89 29.75 -3.96
N TYR A 571 -26.03 28.73 -4.14
CA TYR A 571 -24.61 28.77 -3.72
C TYR A 571 -23.78 29.65 -4.62
N LEU A 572 -24.03 29.63 -5.95
CA LEU A 572 -23.35 30.54 -6.87
C LEU A 572 -23.73 31.99 -6.58
N LYS A 573 -25.00 32.26 -6.22
CA LYS A 573 -25.42 33.61 -5.83
C LYS A 573 -24.70 34.15 -4.61
N LYS A 574 -24.34 33.29 -3.64
CA LYS A 574 -23.57 33.69 -2.46
C LYS A 574 -22.18 34.20 -2.82
N ILE A 575 -21.50 33.57 -3.79
CA ILE A 575 -20.13 33.92 -4.17
C ILE A 575 -20.03 35.02 -5.24
N VAL A 576 -21.15 35.53 -5.76
CA VAL A 576 -21.15 36.63 -6.76
C VAL A 576 -20.35 37.86 -6.29
N ASN A 577 -20.40 38.16 -5.00
CA ASN A 577 -19.70 39.33 -4.43
C ASN A 577 -18.19 39.12 -4.38
N ASP A 578 -17.73 37.87 -4.30
CA ASP A 578 -16.32 37.51 -4.29
C ASP A 578 -15.74 37.49 -5.72
N VAL A 579 -16.57 37.13 -6.70
CA VAL A 579 -16.19 37.10 -8.13
C VAL A 579 -16.16 38.49 -8.76
N TYR A 580 -17.17 39.33 -8.49
CA TYR A 580 -17.33 40.62 -9.14
C TYR A 580 -17.22 41.79 -8.16
N VAL A 581 -16.47 42.83 -8.55
CA VAL A 581 -16.29 44.05 -7.74
C VAL A 581 -17.43 45.06 -8.05
N ASP A 582 -17.83 45.18 -9.34
CA ASP A 582 -18.82 46.16 -9.78
C ASP A 582 -20.25 45.83 -9.30
N PRO A 583 -20.94 46.76 -8.60
CA PRO A 583 -22.29 46.55 -8.10
C PRO A 583 -23.35 46.23 -9.16
N ALA A 584 -23.27 46.86 -10.35
CA ALA A 584 -24.23 46.62 -11.43
C ALA A 584 -24.08 45.20 -11.99
N THR A 585 -22.83 44.75 -12.15
CA THR A 585 -22.52 43.38 -12.57
C THR A 585 -22.99 42.36 -11.53
N ARG A 586 -22.88 42.64 -10.24
CA ARG A 586 -23.38 41.78 -9.15
C ARG A 586 -24.90 41.60 -9.23
N VAL A 587 -25.66 42.69 -9.45
CA VAL A 587 -27.12 42.61 -9.57
C VAL A 587 -27.51 41.78 -10.79
N THR A 588 -26.90 42.06 -11.94
CA THR A 588 -27.15 41.32 -13.18
C THR A 588 -26.84 39.84 -13.01
N ALA A 589 -25.66 39.49 -12.42
CA ALA A 589 -25.26 38.12 -12.22
C ALA A 589 -26.23 37.35 -11.30
N LYS A 590 -26.68 37.96 -10.19
CA LYS A 590 -27.67 37.35 -9.30
C LYS A 590 -29.04 37.15 -10.01
N GLY A 591 -29.43 38.09 -10.86
CA GLY A 591 -30.64 37.97 -11.68
C GLY A 591 -30.54 36.80 -12.66
N GLU A 592 -29.46 36.73 -13.42
CA GLU A 592 -29.23 35.67 -14.40
C GLU A 592 -29.11 34.28 -13.73
N LEU A 593 -28.43 34.15 -12.58
CA LEU A 593 -28.37 32.92 -11.83
C LEU A 593 -29.73 32.50 -11.23
N SER A 594 -30.68 33.41 -11.12
CA SER A 594 -32.06 33.13 -10.67
C SER A 594 -32.98 32.70 -11.79
N ASN A 595 -32.52 32.80 -13.05
CA ASN A 595 -33.32 32.43 -14.20
C ASN A 595 -33.48 30.94 -14.33
N ALA A 596 -34.69 30.45 -14.55
CA ALA A 596 -34.97 29.03 -14.75
C ALA A 596 -34.40 28.49 -16.08
N ASP A 597 -34.20 29.41 -17.08
CA ASP A 597 -33.57 29.01 -18.33
C ASP A 597 -32.08 28.79 -18.15
N ILE A 598 -31.67 27.55 -18.37
CA ILE A 598 -30.26 27.13 -18.26
C ILE A 598 -29.36 27.83 -19.30
N ALA A 599 -29.94 28.30 -20.43
CA ALA A 599 -29.21 29.05 -21.42
C ALA A 599 -28.73 30.42 -20.86
N ILE A 600 -29.38 30.94 -19.84
CA ILE A 600 -29.01 32.18 -19.15
C ILE A 600 -28.16 31.85 -17.91
N SER A 601 -28.69 31.05 -17.01
CA SER A 601 -28.03 30.74 -15.73
C SER A 601 -26.74 29.95 -15.91
N GLY A 602 -26.68 28.98 -16.83
CA GLY A 602 -25.50 28.22 -17.16
C GLY A 602 -24.39 29.04 -17.80
N VAL A 603 -24.74 29.97 -18.70
CA VAL A 603 -23.76 30.92 -19.30
C VAL A 603 -23.14 31.79 -18.20
N ARG A 604 -23.94 32.26 -17.23
CA ARG A 604 -23.43 33.06 -16.12
C ARG A 604 -22.48 32.23 -15.24
N ALA A 605 -22.82 30.97 -14.93
CA ALA A 605 -21.94 30.07 -14.14
C ALA A 605 -20.59 29.90 -14.82
N LEU A 606 -20.58 29.57 -16.11
CA LEU A 606 -19.33 29.43 -16.87
C LEU A 606 -18.52 30.73 -16.92
N THR A 607 -19.21 31.88 -17.04
CA THR A 607 -18.54 33.18 -17.03
C THR A 607 -17.88 33.45 -15.68
N MET A 608 -18.54 33.09 -14.57
CA MET A 608 -17.99 33.21 -13.23
C MET A 608 -16.77 32.27 -13.01
N ALA A 609 -16.89 31.02 -13.42
CA ALA A 609 -15.82 30.05 -13.30
C ALA A 609 -14.55 30.45 -14.08
N ASN A 610 -14.73 31.04 -15.25
CA ASN A 610 -13.62 31.50 -16.10
C ASN A 610 -13.05 32.87 -15.70
N HIS A 611 -13.73 33.64 -14.81
CA HIS A 611 -13.33 35.00 -14.47
C HIS A 611 -11.97 35.08 -13.79
N GLN A 612 -11.72 34.20 -12.79
CA GLN A 612 -10.46 34.11 -12.07
C GLN A 612 -9.80 32.72 -12.19
N GLY A 613 -10.38 31.87 -13.03
CA GLY A 613 -9.94 30.50 -13.23
C GLY A 613 -10.74 29.47 -12.43
N LYS A 614 -10.87 28.26 -12.99
CA LYS A 614 -11.73 27.19 -12.46
C LYS A 614 -11.29 26.72 -11.07
N GLY A 615 -9.99 26.65 -10.78
CA GLY A 615 -9.48 26.25 -9.46
C GLY A 615 -9.86 27.24 -8.36
N TRP A 616 -9.68 28.57 -8.59
CA TRP A 616 -10.10 29.59 -7.63
C TRP A 616 -11.62 29.59 -7.41
N PHE A 617 -12.39 29.45 -8.49
CA PHE A 617 -13.84 29.31 -8.42
C PHE A 617 -14.27 28.12 -7.58
N ALA A 618 -13.63 26.98 -7.77
CA ALA A 618 -13.88 25.76 -7.01
C ALA A 618 -13.61 25.93 -5.50
N ILE A 619 -12.49 26.56 -5.13
CA ILE A 619 -12.17 26.85 -3.72
C ILE A 619 -13.23 27.78 -3.11
N THR A 620 -13.59 28.86 -3.80
CA THR A 620 -14.57 29.85 -3.33
C THR A 620 -15.95 29.22 -3.17
N LEU A 621 -16.38 28.41 -4.15
CA LEU A 621 -17.65 27.68 -4.09
C LEU A 621 -17.64 26.64 -2.98
N GLY A 622 -16.55 25.90 -2.80
CA GLY A 622 -16.37 24.91 -1.74
C GLY A 622 -16.54 25.49 -0.33
N ASN A 623 -16.12 26.75 -0.13
CA ASN A 623 -16.34 27.45 1.14
C ASN A 623 -17.79 27.90 1.34
N ALA A 624 -18.54 28.14 0.25
CA ALA A 624 -19.92 28.66 0.33
C ALA A 624 -20.98 27.55 0.45
N ILE A 625 -20.67 26.31 0.10
CA ILE A 625 -21.59 25.16 0.17
C ILE A 625 -21.72 24.61 1.57
N ASN A 626 -22.89 24.02 1.87
CA ASN A 626 -23.17 23.33 3.12
C ASN A 626 -23.79 21.93 2.84
N PHE A 627 -24.26 21.26 3.87
CA PHE A 627 -24.83 19.90 3.79
C PHE A 627 -26.08 19.78 2.90
N LYS A 628 -26.75 20.88 2.55
CA LYS A 628 -27.93 20.94 1.67
C LYS A 628 -27.58 20.99 0.18
N VAL A 629 -26.29 21.05 -0.18
CA VAL A 629 -25.87 21.02 -1.58
C VAL A 629 -26.27 19.71 -2.24
N VAL A 630 -26.70 19.78 -3.49
CA VAL A 630 -27.05 18.59 -4.29
C VAL A 630 -25.82 18.12 -5.06
N ILE A 631 -25.39 16.90 -4.80
CA ILE A 631 -24.34 16.29 -5.61
C ILE A 631 -24.93 15.92 -6.98
N PRO A 632 -24.35 16.37 -8.10
CA PRO A 632 -24.78 15.95 -9.42
C PRO A 632 -24.79 14.42 -9.56
N LYS A 633 -25.82 13.90 -10.23
CA LYS A 633 -26.08 12.44 -10.27
C LYS A 633 -24.87 11.65 -10.77
N TYR A 634 -24.22 12.08 -11.83
CA TYR A 634 -23.10 11.39 -12.43
C TYR A 634 -21.89 11.28 -11.47
N ILE A 635 -21.66 12.29 -10.62
CA ILE A 635 -20.60 12.29 -9.61
C ILE A 635 -20.92 11.25 -8.53
N PHE A 636 -22.15 11.25 -8.03
CA PHE A 636 -22.55 10.31 -7.00
C PHE A 636 -22.48 8.85 -7.48
N GLU A 637 -22.96 8.58 -8.69
CA GLU A 637 -22.88 7.26 -9.31
C GLU A 637 -21.43 6.82 -9.56
N ALA A 638 -20.52 7.75 -9.89
CA ALA A 638 -19.09 7.47 -10.01
C ALA A 638 -18.48 7.06 -8.68
N ILE A 639 -18.80 7.76 -7.59
CA ILE A 639 -18.34 7.43 -6.24
C ILE A 639 -18.92 6.07 -5.81
N LYS A 640 -20.20 5.83 -6.04
CA LYS A 640 -20.86 4.55 -5.75
C LYS A 640 -20.21 3.40 -6.49
N PHE A 641 -19.92 3.54 -7.76
CA PHE A 641 -19.22 2.50 -8.53
C PHE A 641 -17.82 2.24 -7.99
N ALA A 642 -17.06 3.30 -7.69
CA ALA A 642 -15.71 3.17 -7.16
C ALA A 642 -15.69 2.45 -5.79
N HIS A 643 -16.57 2.86 -4.87
CA HIS A 643 -16.64 2.24 -3.53
C HIS A 643 -17.23 0.83 -3.56
N GLY A 644 -18.26 0.64 -4.38
CA GLY A 644 -19.08 -0.56 -4.37
C GLY A 644 -20.27 -0.44 -3.45
N GLU A 645 -20.62 -1.53 -2.77
CA GLU A 645 -21.75 -1.57 -1.86
C GLU A 645 -21.46 -0.80 -0.56
N PHE A 646 -22.40 0.04 -0.16
CA PHE A 646 -22.33 0.76 1.11
C PHE A 646 -22.78 -0.16 2.23
N LYS A 647 -21.87 -0.51 3.10
CA LYS A 647 -22.16 -1.34 4.27
C LYS A 647 -23.06 -0.58 5.27
N PRO A 648 -23.89 -1.31 6.06
CA PRO A 648 -24.79 -0.70 7.04
C PRO A 648 -24.13 0.33 7.95
N GLU A 649 -22.89 0.10 8.40
CA GLU A 649 -22.17 1.01 9.28
C GLU A 649 -21.84 2.35 8.61
N LEU A 650 -21.59 2.35 7.28
CA LEU A 650 -21.37 3.58 6.54
C LEU A 650 -22.67 4.35 6.33
N VAL A 651 -23.77 3.66 6.03
CA VAL A 651 -25.11 4.26 5.92
C VAL A 651 -25.50 4.92 7.25
N LEU A 652 -25.25 4.25 8.38
CA LEU A 652 -25.49 4.78 9.71
C LEU A 652 -24.70 6.07 9.97
N LYS A 653 -23.41 6.10 9.60
CA LYS A 653 -22.59 7.34 9.72
C LYS A 653 -23.16 8.50 8.91
N VAL A 654 -23.63 8.22 7.71
CA VAL A 654 -24.25 9.22 6.82
C VAL A 654 -25.54 9.75 7.45
N LEU A 655 -26.42 8.88 7.95
CA LEU A 655 -27.66 9.26 8.62
C LEU A 655 -27.39 10.09 9.87
N SER A 656 -26.43 9.65 10.72
CA SER A 656 -26.00 10.41 11.92
C SER A 656 -25.53 11.81 11.55
N HIS A 657 -24.66 11.93 10.55
CA HIS A 657 -24.18 13.22 10.08
C HIS A 657 -25.33 14.11 9.60
N ARG A 658 -26.22 13.58 8.77
CA ARG A 658 -27.37 14.32 8.23
C ARG A 658 -28.28 14.81 9.34
N TYR A 659 -28.66 13.93 10.27
CA TYR A 659 -29.52 14.26 11.39
C TYR A 659 -28.90 15.36 12.26
N GLN A 660 -27.64 15.19 12.64
CA GLN A 660 -26.93 16.22 13.43
C GLN A 660 -26.92 17.58 12.71
N ARG A 661 -26.64 17.61 11.40
CA ARG A 661 -26.62 18.85 10.62
C ARG A 661 -28.00 19.51 10.51
N ILE A 662 -29.07 18.73 10.45
CA ILE A 662 -30.44 19.23 10.49
C ILE A 662 -30.73 19.89 11.83
N VAL A 663 -30.39 19.23 12.94
CA VAL A 663 -30.58 19.78 14.30
C VAL A 663 -29.81 21.08 14.49
N GLU A 664 -28.54 21.12 14.10
CA GLU A 664 -27.71 22.33 14.15
C GLU A 664 -28.32 23.47 13.31
N HIS A 665 -28.81 23.15 12.11
CA HIS A 665 -29.42 24.11 11.20
C HIS A 665 -30.72 24.72 11.77
N VAL A 666 -31.54 23.93 12.42
CA VAL A 666 -32.73 24.39 13.11
C VAL A 666 -32.37 25.29 14.29
N ALA A 667 -31.36 24.91 15.07
CA ALA A 667 -30.89 25.73 16.19
C ALA A 667 -30.37 27.11 15.71
N GLU A 668 -29.57 27.17 14.66
CA GLU A 668 -29.11 28.42 14.05
C GLU A 668 -30.27 29.25 13.47
N GLY A 669 -31.20 28.61 12.80
CA GLY A 669 -32.41 29.26 12.29
C GLY A 669 -33.29 29.86 13.37
N THR A 670 -33.45 29.16 14.48
CA THR A 670 -34.18 29.64 15.67
C THR A 670 -33.49 30.85 16.31
N MET A 671 -32.15 30.87 16.36
CA MET A 671 -31.41 32.05 16.79
C MET A 671 -31.65 33.26 15.89
N ASN A 672 -31.63 33.06 14.57
CA ASN A 672 -31.91 34.12 13.58
C ASN A 672 -33.33 34.61 13.65
N MET A 673 -34.31 33.74 13.91
CA MET A 673 -35.72 34.09 14.15
C MET A 673 -35.87 34.98 15.36
N ARG A 674 -35.24 34.60 16.50
CA ARG A 674 -35.23 35.39 17.73
C ARG A 674 -34.58 36.78 17.53
N ALA A 675 -33.49 36.83 16.82
CA ALA A 675 -32.84 38.10 16.44
C ALA A 675 -33.73 38.99 15.61
N ALA A 676 -34.46 38.44 14.63
CA ALA A 676 -35.46 39.17 13.84
C ALA A 676 -36.60 39.71 14.69
N GLU A 677 -37.09 38.92 15.64
CA GLU A 677 -38.14 39.34 16.61
C GLU A 677 -37.63 40.48 17.49
N ALA A 678 -36.46 40.36 18.09
CA ALA A 678 -35.84 41.40 18.91
C ALA A 678 -35.61 42.72 18.11
N ALA A 679 -35.34 42.62 16.82
CA ALA A 679 -35.24 43.77 15.91
C ALA A 679 -36.60 44.33 15.45
N GLY A 680 -37.75 43.79 15.91
CA GLY A 680 -39.08 44.19 15.50
C GLY A 680 -39.45 43.83 14.05
N ASN A 681 -38.66 42.97 13.35
CA ASN A 681 -38.89 42.55 12.00
C ASN A 681 -39.79 41.32 11.91
N LEU A 682 -41.10 41.55 12.09
CA LEU A 682 -42.12 40.49 12.10
C LEU A 682 -42.18 39.71 10.77
N VAL A 683 -41.94 40.37 9.63
CA VAL A 683 -41.94 39.70 8.33
C VAL A 683 -40.81 38.68 8.23
N LEU A 684 -39.63 39.04 8.69
CA LEU A 684 -38.46 38.12 8.71
C LEU A 684 -38.68 37.01 9.73
N LYS A 685 -39.25 37.28 10.89
CA LYS A 685 -39.65 36.28 11.88
C LYS A 685 -40.56 35.22 11.25
N THR A 686 -41.70 35.64 10.68
CA THR A 686 -42.68 34.69 10.09
C THR A 686 -42.06 33.89 8.95
N LYS A 687 -41.16 34.49 8.21
CA LYS A 687 -40.42 33.77 7.14
C LYS A 687 -39.54 32.65 7.72
N TRP A 688 -38.86 32.91 8.84
CA TRP A 688 -38.08 31.87 9.53
C TRP A 688 -38.99 30.82 10.15
N GLU A 689 -40.08 31.16 10.79
CA GLU A 689 -41.07 30.23 11.36
C GLU A 689 -41.56 29.24 10.29
N THR A 690 -42.01 29.76 9.15
CA THR A 690 -42.49 28.96 8.02
C THR A 690 -41.41 28.05 7.45
N TYR A 691 -40.17 28.53 7.44
CA TYR A 691 -39.02 27.77 6.89
C TYR A 691 -38.57 26.65 7.80
N LEU A 692 -38.61 26.88 9.16
CA LEU A 692 -38.14 25.90 10.13
C LEU A 692 -39.18 24.82 10.47
N ALA A 693 -40.45 25.13 10.38
CA ALA A 693 -41.54 24.25 10.81
C ALA A 693 -41.45 22.80 10.23
N PRO A 694 -41.13 22.53 8.98
CA PRO A 694 -40.99 21.17 8.47
C PRO A 694 -39.84 20.40 9.13
N TYR A 695 -38.74 21.09 9.46
CA TYR A 695 -37.58 20.47 10.11
C TYR A 695 -37.83 20.20 11.60
N GLU A 696 -38.48 21.13 12.29
CA GLU A 696 -38.88 20.96 13.70
C GLU A 696 -39.81 19.77 13.83
N THR A 697 -40.81 19.65 12.98
CA THR A 697 -41.73 18.51 12.92
C THR A 697 -40.98 17.21 12.61
N GLY A 698 -40.06 17.21 11.64
CA GLY A 698 -39.23 16.06 11.32
C GLY A 698 -38.36 15.60 12.47
N ILE A 699 -37.73 16.54 13.23
CA ILE A 699 -36.92 16.22 14.40
C ILE A 699 -37.80 15.61 15.50
N GLU A 700 -39.00 16.19 15.75
CA GLU A 700 -39.92 15.69 16.79
C GLU A 700 -40.38 14.25 16.52
N ILE A 701 -40.62 13.90 15.28
CA ILE A 701 -41.04 12.55 14.84
C ILE A 701 -39.86 11.57 14.83
N PHE A 702 -38.72 11.98 14.30
CA PHE A 702 -37.58 11.09 14.06
C PHE A 702 -36.72 10.85 15.32
N SER A 703 -36.62 11.83 16.25
CA SER A 703 -35.76 11.69 17.42
C SER A 703 -36.02 10.45 18.27
N PRO A 704 -37.27 10.11 18.61
CA PRO A 704 -37.55 8.88 19.37
C PRO A 704 -37.19 7.60 18.62
N LYS A 705 -37.37 7.59 17.28
CA LYS A 705 -36.99 6.48 16.43
C LYS A 705 -35.48 6.30 16.37
N TRP A 706 -34.75 7.42 16.27
CA TRP A 706 -33.31 7.45 16.27
C TRP A 706 -32.71 6.94 17.59
N GLU A 707 -33.25 7.36 18.73
CA GLU A 707 -32.82 6.90 20.02
C GLU A 707 -33.07 5.39 20.24
N ALA A 708 -34.18 4.87 19.69
CA ALA A 708 -34.49 3.46 19.74
C ALA A 708 -33.64 2.61 18.77
N PHE A 709 -33.18 3.20 17.68
CA PHE A 709 -32.42 2.53 16.61
C PHE A 709 -30.97 2.18 17.01
N ASP A 710 -30.36 2.89 17.94
CA ASP A 710 -28.96 2.66 18.40
C ASP A 710 -28.74 1.22 18.95
N LEU A 711 -29.78 0.40 18.97
CA LEU A 711 -29.77 -0.98 19.43
C LEU A 711 -29.83 -2.06 18.31
N LEU A 712 -30.14 -1.72 17.04
CA LEU A 712 -30.40 -2.72 15.98
C LEU A 712 -29.89 -2.27 14.60
N ILE A 713 -28.64 -2.64 14.26
CA ILE A 713 -28.02 -2.37 12.93
C ILE A 713 -28.73 -3.17 11.80
N ASP A 714 -29.50 -4.19 12.14
CA ASP A 714 -30.18 -5.07 11.17
C ASP A 714 -31.32 -4.37 10.40
N ASP A 715 -31.81 -3.23 10.88
CA ASP A 715 -32.94 -2.48 10.30
C ASP A 715 -32.52 -1.19 9.57
N ILE A 716 -31.28 -1.13 9.02
CA ILE A 716 -30.72 0.11 8.44
C ILE A 716 -31.55 0.65 7.26
N ASP A 717 -32.16 -0.21 6.48
CA ASP A 717 -33.00 0.21 5.35
C ASP A 717 -34.34 0.80 5.81
N ASP A 718 -34.90 0.31 6.91
CA ASP A 718 -36.13 0.83 7.48
C ASP A 718 -35.89 2.21 8.09
N ILE A 719 -34.84 2.40 8.90
CA ILE A 719 -34.52 3.71 9.49
C ILE A 719 -34.12 4.74 8.41
N LYS A 720 -33.47 4.31 7.31
CA LYS A 720 -33.19 5.15 6.15
C LYS A 720 -34.49 5.62 5.47
N ALA A 721 -35.45 4.72 5.27
CA ALA A 721 -36.75 5.02 4.69
C ALA A 721 -37.54 5.99 5.59
N GLU A 722 -37.55 5.78 6.90
CA GLU A 722 -38.18 6.69 7.88
C GLU A 722 -37.52 8.07 7.88
N PHE A 723 -36.19 8.14 7.85
CA PHE A 723 -35.46 9.42 7.73
C PHE A 723 -35.89 10.20 6.49
N ILE A 724 -36.00 9.54 5.34
CA ILE A 724 -36.42 10.16 4.09
C ILE A 724 -37.87 10.68 4.22
N ALA A 725 -38.76 9.89 4.85
CA ALA A 725 -40.17 10.26 5.02
C ALA A 725 -40.35 11.42 6.01
N ASP A 726 -39.62 11.44 7.12
CA ASP A 726 -39.74 12.45 8.19
C ASP A 726 -39.05 13.80 7.80
N PHE A 727 -38.12 13.77 6.85
CA PHE A 727 -37.45 14.99 6.31
C PHE A 727 -37.68 15.18 4.79
N PRO A 728 -38.93 15.32 4.32
CA PRO A 728 -39.24 15.41 2.89
C PRO A 728 -38.73 16.69 2.22
N THR A 729 -38.39 17.72 2.99
CA THR A 729 -37.83 18.98 2.49
C THR A 729 -36.31 18.92 2.30
N GLU A 730 -35.69 17.86 2.79
CA GLU A 730 -34.27 17.63 2.60
C GLU A 730 -33.99 16.96 1.25
N ASN A 731 -32.81 17.26 0.70
CA ASN A 731 -32.38 16.63 -0.52
C ASN A 731 -31.78 15.27 -0.24
N ASN A 732 -32.62 14.26 -0.15
CA ASN A 732 -32.27 12.88 0.22
C ASN A 732 -32.10 11.94 -0.98
N HIS A 733 -32.10 12.45 -2.22
CA HIS A 733 -31.99 11.63 -3.43
C HIS A 733 -30.78 10.68 -3.46
N PHE A 734 -29.70 11.05 -2.75
CA PHE A 734 -28.53 10.18 -2.65
C PHE A 734 -28.76 9.05 -1.65
N LEU A 735 -29.58 9.23 -0.59
CA LEU A 735 -29.90 8.18 0.38
C LEU A 735 -30.67 7.02 -0.24
N GLU A 736 -31.53 7.31 -1.22
CA GLU A 736 -32.25 6.28 -1.98
C GLU A 736 -31.29 5.39 -2.81
N ARG A 737 -30.04 5.84 -3.00
CA ARG A 737 -29.06 5.19 -3.86
C ARG A 737 -27.95 4.47 -3.09
N ILE A 738 -27.79 4.75 -1.81
CA ILE A 738 -26.89 4.03 -0.90
C ILE A 738 -27.69 3.00 -0.09
#